data_15d76ad2e78dd7baea0d905844c748f7
#
_entry.id   15d76ad2e78dd7baea0d905844c748f7
#
_cell.length_a   1.000
_cell.length_b   1.000
_cell.length_c   1.000
_cell.angle_alpha   90.00
_cell.angle_beta   90.00
_cell.angle_gamma   90.00
#
_symmetry.space_group_name_H-M   'P 1'
#
loop_
_entity.id
_entity.type
_entity.pdbx_description
1 polymer ?
#
loop_
_entity_poly.entity_id
_entity_poly.type
_entity_poly.pdbx_seq_one_letter_code
_entity_poly.pdbx_strand_id
1 'polypeptide(L)'
;MKTQKKITMIGAAVAFAMSLSCVVDALAVDVAFEADSARMASMLAKPQKGDRLLWMRKSPFVAERGKLAEHRRLAKSLLARIDKEREGADDARKEVLRRRSIVWGIVAGSPDAPARLSPTPFCGELQESALSFDRPGEYGAFVDDPLASDGRAIKMFNSHHQWCAMLMMNRIAFEPGVKYRLRARLRCAATARGNAFTAGVFDERTWKLAGQVSVRADRMSPDYVWYDICTFVPNDGEYFWIAPGKLNKNGDKDANALWLDKISFEPVPEEKLAIIPAPQKMTVTGGECHTKAEPKVEKVASIPPEGYELSITKDGVTIRSSDDAGAFYAKMTLAQIEKVDPKTKQKIYPCVEIVDAPKFKWRGVNFDDARHFFGKDVILHILEQMSWFKLNVFHWHITDDQYWPLEIPGFPELQQYGGECLVAGQSRKYHGEKVSPGIYTANDVREIVAYAKARHITVVPEIEFPGHSVCALCAYPQLACDPQYILKRERDPSNFGGGGNGVLCIGNPDSIRFIEKVLDHVCEIFPSEVIHIGGDECPRTFWEKCPKCQAFVKSEGLTGIEQIQPWVTRHFTEYLAKKGRRAIGWDEIFIESKNRHVNVSNTKITSLLPKSTMGMCYRVQGAGVAAANQGYDIVMTPHMYTYFDYRQNLPEDPYMYFGGVRLPLSKVYQFDPLAGVDAAARPHIVGGQCCNWTSHTFYRYDLEWKLWPRGLALAEVLWTYPDPAKRDFAEFSQRAAAHRLRLIRAHVNCAPLK
;
A
#
# COMPACT_ATOMS: atom_id res chain seq x y z
N MET A 1 -18.39 -30.78 -16.92
CA MET A 1 -17.49 -30.11 -15.94
C MET A 1 -16.04 -30.00 -16.37
N LYS A 2 -15.41 -30.89 -17.15
CA LYS A 2 -14.02 -30.73 -17.61
C LYS A 2 -13.83 -29.76 -18.78
N THR A 3 -14.84 -29.53 -19.59
CA THR A 3 -14.78 -28.65 -20.77
C THR A 3 -14.96 -27.17 -20.41
N GLN A 4 -15.78 -26.87 -19.42
CA GLN A 4 -16.01 -25.50 -18.95
C GLN A 4 -14.80 -24.88 -18.24
N LYS A 5 -14.01 -25.71 -17.50
CA LYS A 5 -12.76 -25.23 -16.88
C LYS A 5 -11.63 -24.91 -17.89
N LYS A 6 -11.65 -25.55 -19.07
CA LYS A 6 -10.68 -25.24 -20.13
C LYS A 6 -10.98 -23.90 -20.83
N ILE A 7 -12.25 -23.55 -21.00
CA ILE A 7 -12.67 -22.29 -21.63
C ILE A 7 -12.36 -21.08 -20.74
N THR A 8 -12.54 -21.19 -19.43
CA THR A 8 -12.23 -20.11 -18.47
C THR A 8 -10.71 -19.85 -18.36
N MET A 9 -9.88 -20.88 -18.51
CA MET A 9 -8.43 -20.74 -18.47
C MET A 9 -7.85 -20.13 -19.75
N ILE A 10 -8.44 -20.40 -20.90
CA ILE A 10 -8.05 -19.80 -22.19
C ILE A 10 -8.47 -18.33 -22.22
N GLY A 11 -9.65 -17.98 -21.67
CA GLY A 11 -10.11 -16.60 -21.57
C GLY A 11 -9.19 -15.69 -20.74
N ALA A 12 -8.67 -16.18 -19.62
CA ALA A 12 -7.75 -15.40 -18.79
C ALA A 12 -6.37 -15.17 -19.44
N ALA A 13 -5.85 -16.17 -20.16
CA ALA A 13 -4.59 -16.06 -20.88
C ALA A 13 -4.71 -15.15 -22.12
N VAL A 14 -5.86 -15.20 -22.80
CA VAL A 14 -6.15 -14.34 -23.97
C VAL A 14 -6.41 -12.90 -23.52
N ALA A 15 -7.12 -12.67 -22.41
CA ALA A 15 -7.34 -11.32 -21.89
C ALA A 15 -6.02 -10.66 -21.43
N PHE A 16 -5.07 -11.44 -20.93
CA PHE A 16 -3.75 -10.93 -20.55
C PHE A 16 -2.85 -10.66 -21.78
N ALA A 17 -2.89 -11.52 -22.79
CA ALA A 17 -2.20 -11.28 -24.06
C ALA A 17 -2.78 -10.07 -24.82
N MET A 18 -4.11 -9.87 -24.73
CA MET A 18 -4.78 -8.69 -25.31
C MET A 18 -4.48 -7.40 -24.54
N SER A 19 -4.34 -7.44 -23.20
CA SER A 19 -3.91 -6.27 -22.44
C SER A 19 -2.46 -5.86 -22.73
N LEU A 20 -1.59 -6.81 -23.05
CA LEU A 20 -0.26 -6.53 -23.58
C LEU A 20 -0.32 -5.97 -25.02
N SER A 21 -1.16 -6.51 -25.89
CA SER A 21 -1.35 -6.07 -27.26
C SER A 21 -1.90 -4.63 -27.33
N CYS A 22 -2.93 -4.29 -26.53
CA CYS A 22 -3.49 -2.93 -26.52
C CYS A 22 -2.52 -1.86 -25.95
N VAL A 23 -1.48 -2.26 -25.22
CA VAL A 23 -0.39 -1.36 -24.81
C VAL A 23 0.63 -1.18 -25.93
N VAL A 24 0.69 -2.12 -26.88
CA VAL A 24 1.63 -2.13 -28.01
C VAL A 24 1.21 -1.16 -29.11
N ASP A 25 -0.10 -0.98 -29.35
CA ASP A 25 -0.61 -0.24 -30.51
C ASP A 25 -0.61 1.30 -30.37
N ALA A 26 -0.31 1.84 -29.19
CA ALA A 26 -0.39 3.30 -28.96
C ALA A 26 0.88 4.10 -29.28
N LEU A 27 1.95 3.48 -29.81
CA LEU A 27 3.27 4.15 -29.85
C LEU A 27 4.06 3.77 -31.10
N ALA A 28 4.58 4.78 -31.80
CA ALA A 28 5.63 4.63 -32.81
C ALA A 28 6.94 4.16 -32.11
N VAL A 29 7.09 2.84 -31.95
CA VAL A 29 8.22 2.21 -31.27
C VAL A 29 9.02 1.43 -32.29
N ASP A 30 10.34 1.40 -32.09
CA ASP A 30 11.28 0.59 -32.88
C ASP A 30 10.73 -0.85 -33.07
N VAL A 31 10.57 -1.24 -34.34
CA VAL A 31 10.02 -2.56 -34.74
C VAL A 31 10.74 -3.74 -34.07
N ALA A 32 12.06 -3.59 -33.82
CA ALA A 32 12.85 -4.60 -33.14
C ALA A 32 12.45 -4.73 -31.63
N PHE A 33 12.10 -3.63 -30.97
CA PHE A 33 11.62 -3.64 -29.59
C PHE A 33 10.26 -4.34 -29.48
N GLU A 34 9.34 -4.05 -30.41
CA GLU A 34 8.03 -4.71 -30.43
C GLU A 34 8.14 -6.20 -30.76
N ALA A 35 9.04 -6.59 -31.70
CA ALA A 35 9.29 -7.99 -32.00
C ALA A 35 9.85 -8.77 -30.80
N ASP A 36 10.76 -8.17 -30.05
CA ASP A 36 11.32 -8.79 -28.83
C ASP A 36 10.27 -8.88 -27.70
N SER A 37 9.45 -7.84 -27.52
CA SER A 37 8.36 -7.84 -26.56
C SER A 37 7.28 -8.88 -26.90
N ALA A 38 6.90 -8.99 -28.18
CA ALA A 38 5.96 -9.99 -28.66
C ALA A 38 6.51 -11.41 -28.53
N ARG A 39 7.81 -11.61 -28.83
CA ARG A 39 8.50 -12.89 -28.63
C ARG A 39 8.47 -13.32 -27.16
N MET A 40 8.78 -12.41 -26.22
CA MET A 40 8.72 -12.69 -24.78
C MET A 40 7.31 -12.99 -24.33
N ALA A 41 6.32 -12.21 -24.75
CA ALA A 41 4.92 -12.47 -24.42
C ALA A 41 4.47 -13.86 -24.90
N SER A 42 4.85 -14.27 -26.11
CA SER A 42 4.57 -15.60 -26.65
C SER A 42 5.25 -16.72 -25.85
N MET A 43 6.49 -16.51 -25.42
CA MET A 43 7.24 -17.49 -24.59
C MET A 43 6.61 -17.65 -23.21
N LEU A 44 6.08 -16.57 -22.64
CA LEU A 44 5.42 -16.57 -21.32
C LEU A 44 4.00 -17.12 -21.35
N ALA A 45 3.33 -17.07 -22.50
CA ALA A 45 1.95 -17.54 -22.68
C ALA A 45 1.80 -19.08 -22.80
N LYS A 46 2.90 -19.82 -22.94
CA LYS A 46 2.88 -21.28 -23.10
C LYS A 46 2.98 -22.00 -21.73
N PRO A 47 1.90 -22.59 -21.18
CA PRO A 47 1.93 -23.34 -19.95
C PRO A 47 2.64 -24.69 -20.14
N GLN A 48 3.55 -25.07 -19.22
CA GLN A 48 4.19 -26.38 -19.22
C GLN A 48 3.36 -27.43 -18.48
N LYS A 49 3.26 -28.63 -19.05
CA LYS A 49 2.69 -29.81 -18.38
C LYS A 49 3.63 -30.23 -17.25
N GLY A 50 3.19 -30.18 -16.01
CA GLY A 50 3.89 -30.76 -14.86
C GLY A 50 4.05 -29.87 -13.62
N ASP A 51 3.93 -28.55 -13.73
CA ASP A 51 4.22 -27.63 -12.62
C ASP A 51 2.96 -27.13 -11.88
N ARG A 52 2.03 -28.02 -11.51
CA ARG A 52 0.81 -27.67 -10.77
C ARG A 52 1.09 -26.94 -9.44
N LEU A 53 2.20 -27.23 -8.78
CA LEU A 53 2.57 -26.63 -7.48
C LEU A 53 3.25 -25.27 -7.62
N LEU A 54 3.97 -25.01 -8.71
CA LEU A 54 4.56 -23.70 -8.99
C LEU A 54 3.50 -22.67 -9.36
N TRP A 55 2.44 -23.09 -10.02
CA TRP A 55 1.32 -22.24 -10.43
C TRP A 55 0.53 -21.64 -9.25
N MET A 56 0.44 -22.37 -8.15
CA MET A 56 -0.27 -21.88 -6.95
C MET A 56 0.59 -20.93 -6.08
N ARG A 57 1.88 -20.81 -6.33
CA ARG A 57 2.84 -20.15 -5.44
C ARG A 57 3.67 -19.02 -6.06
N LYS A 58 3.61 -18.78 -7.37
CA LYS A 58 4.46 -17.77 -8.05
C LYS A 58 3.72 -17.03 -9.15
N SER A 59 4.26 -15.85 -9.50
CA SER A 59 3.97 -14.98 -10.61
C SER A 59 3.26 -15.70 -11.79
N PRO A 60 2.32 -15.05 -12.49
CA PRO A 60 1.68 -15.61 -13.70
C PRO A 60 2.66 -15.99 -14.82
N PHE A 61 3.96 -15.75 -14.64
CA PHE A 61 5.00 -16.01 -15.62
C PHE A 61 5.77 -17.28 -15.27
N VAL A 62 5.34 -18.43 -15.83
CA VAL A 62 6.11 -19.67 -15.76
C VAL A 62 6.98 -19.76 -17.02
N ALA A 63 8.25 -19.43 -16.87
CA ALA A 63 9.24 -19.66 -17.94
C ALA A 63 9.51 -21.16 -18.11
N GLU A 64 9.70 -21.61 -19.35
CA GLU A 64 10.15 -22.98 -19.64
C GLU A 64 11.50 -23.21 -18.93
N ARG A 65 11.62 -24.30 -18.13
CA ARG A 65 12.79 -24.56 -17.28
C ARG A 65 14.13 -24.48 -18.03
N GLY A 66 14.21 -24.93 -19.26
CA GLY A 66 15.44 -24.90 -20.06
C GLY A 66 15.81 -23.54 -20.65
N LYS A 67 14.93 -22.55 -20.57
CA LYS A 67 15.09 -21.23 -21.23
C LYS A 67 15.11 -20.04 -20.28
N LEU A 68 15.11 -20.28 -18.97
CA LEU A 68 15.04 -19.22 -17.98
C LEU A 68 16.19 -18.20 -18.11
N ALA A 69 17.40 -18.67 -18.37
CA ALA A 69 18.56 -17.81 -18.57
C ALA A 69 18.44 -16.93 -19.85
N GLU A 70 17.88 -17.49 -20.92
CA GLU A 70 17.59 -16.73 -22.15
C GLU A 70 16.51 -15.68 -21.92
N HIS A 71 15.42 -16.05 -21.22
CA HIS A 71 14.35 -15.12 -20.86
C HIS A 71 14.84 -13.97 -19.99
N ARG A 72 15.67 -14.27 -18.96
CA ARG A 72 16.26 -13.23 -18.10
C ARG A 72 17.20 -12.30 -18.88
N ARG A 73 18.01 -12.84 -19.80
CA ARG A 73 18.91 -12.02 -20.63
C ARG A 73 18.11 -11.07 -21.53
N LEU A 74 17.05 -11.56 -22.19
CA LEU A 74 16.19 -10.75 -23.03
C LEU A 74 15.45 -9.70 -22.22
N ALA A 75 14.91 -10.05 -21.05
CA ALA A 75 14.24 -9.11 -20.15
C ALA A 75 15.18 -8.00 -19.65
N LYS A 76 16.43 -8.32 -19.32
CA LYS A 76 17.45 -7.31 -18.96
C LYS A 76 17.78 -6.37 -20.12
N SER A 77 17.85 -6.88 -21.34
CA SER A 77 18.05 -6.05 -22.54
C SER A 77 16.88 -5.09 -22.77
N LEU A 78 15.64 -5.58 -22.60
CA LEU A 78 14.43 -4.76 -22.70
C LEU A 78 14.35 -3.69 -21.61
N LEU A 79 14.73 -4.02 -20.37
CA LEU A 79 14.81 -3.04 -19.28
C LEU A 79 15.78 -1.91 -19.59
N ALA A 80 16.99 -2.23 -20.05
CA ALA A 80 17.99 -1.21 -20.41
C ALA A 80 17.49 -0.28 -21.54
N ARG A 81 16.72 -0.81 -22.51
CA ARG A 81 16.09 -0.01 -23.57
C ARG A 81 14.97 0.88 -23.03
N ILE A 82 14.15 0.36 -22.12
CA ILE A 82 13.09 1.11 -21.43
C ILE A 82 13.68 2.28 -20.65
N ASP A 83 14.76 2.06 -19.90
CA ASP A 83 15.41 3.11 -19.11
C ASP A 83 15.93 4.23 -20.01
N LYS A 84 16.59 3.88 -21.11
CA LYS A 84 17.07 4.86 -22.11
C LYS A 84 15.92 5.66 -22.74
N GLU A 85 14.80 5.01 -23.05
CA GLU A 85 13.63 5.66 -23.65
C GLU A 85 12.90 6.60 -22.65
N ARG A 86 12.96 6.30 -21.35
CA ARG A 86 12.35 7.15 -20.32
C ARG A 86 13.00 8.52 -20.16
N GLU A 87 14.27 8.67 -20.46
CA GLU A 87 15.01 9.93 -20.26
C GLU A 87 14.44 11.09 -21.08
N GLY A 88 13.85 10.84 -22.26
CA GLY A 88 13.26 11.87 -23.12
C GLY A 88 11.74 11.86 -23.23
N ALA A 89 11.04 11.00 -22.47
CA ALA A 89 9.61 10.79 -22.62
C ALA A 89 8.76 11.78 -21.83
N ASP A 90 7.54 12.07 -22.31
CA ASP A 90 6.50 12.76 -21.53
C ASP A 90 5.95 11.88 -20.41
N ASP A 91 5.11 12.44 -19.54
CA ASP A 91 4.63 11.76 -18.33
C ASP A 91 3.72 10.55 -18.66
N ALA A 92 2.92 10.60 -19.71
CA ALA A 92 2.09 9.49 -20.14
C ALA A 92 2.96 8.34 -20.68
N ARG A 93 3.96 8.66 -21.47
CA ARG A 93 4.95 7.70 -21.99
C ARG A 93 5.78 7.09 -20.87
N LYS A 94 6.25 7.90 -19.91
CA LYS A 94 6.98 7.42 -18.73
C LYS A 94 6.19 6.38 -17.95
N GLU A 95 4.87 6.56 -17.79
CA GLU A 95 4.02 5.60 -17.08
C GLU A 95 3.92 4.25 -17.84
N VAL A 96 3.73 4.29 -19.16
CA VAL A 96 3.71 3.07 -19.97
C VAL A 96 5.04 2.32 -19.87
N LEU A 97 6.16 3.03 -19.99
CA LEU A 97 7.48 2.45 -19.89
C LEU A 97 7.76 1.90 -18.49
N ARG A 98 7.29 2.57 -17.43
CA ARG A 98 7.36 2.09 -16.06
C ARG A 98 6.62 0.76 -15.90
N ARG A 99 5.41 0.61 -16.44
CA ARG A 99 4.66 -0.65 -16.38
C ARG A 99 5.36 -1.78 -17.10
N ARG A 100 5.93 -1.49 -18.27
CA ARG A 100 6.77 -2.44 -19.02
C ARG A 100 8.00 -2.84 -18.22
N SER A 101 8.67 -1.87 -17.58
CA SER A 101 9.82 -2.11 -16.69
C SER A 101 9.48 -3.08 -15.56
N ILE A 102 8.32 -2.93 -14.92
CA ILE A 102 7.87 -3.83 -13.86
C ILE A 102 7.71 -5.27 -14.39
N VAL A 103 7.02 -5.45 -15.51
CA VAL A 103 6.78 -6.77 -16.09
C VAL A 103 8.09 -7.46 -16.46
N TRP A 104 8.98 -6.76 -17.16
CA TRP A 104 10.27 -7.33 -17.56
C TRP A 104 11.24 -7.48 -16.39
N GLY A 105 11.10 -6.64 -15.34
CA GLY A 105 11.83 -6.76 -14.10
C GLY A 105 11.52 -8.08 -13.38
N ILE A 106 10.24 -8.48 -13.31
CA ILE A 106 9.84 -9.78 -12.76
C ILE A 106 10.53 -10.93 -13.49
N VAL A 107 10.53 -10.89 -14.83
CA VAL A 107 11.17 -11.92 -15.66
C VAL A 107 12.69 -11.88 -15.53
N ALA A 108 13.29 -10.69 -15.41
CA ALA A 108 14.72 -10.51 -15.23
C ALA A 108 15.22 -10.95 -13.83
N GLY A 109 14.31 -11.11 -12.88
CA GLY A 109 14.64 -11.38 -11.48
C GLY A 109 15.12 -10.13 -10.75
N SER A 110 14.64 -8.94 -11.14
CA SER A 110 14.94 -7.69 -10.45
C SER A 110 14.35 -7.69 -9.04
N PRO A 111 15.11 -7.29 -8.01
CA PRO A 111 14.59 -7.18 -6.65
C PRO A 111 13.49 -6.12 -6.51
N ASP A 112 13.46 -5.13 -7.40
CA ASP A 112 12.45 -4.06 -7.42
C ASP A 112 11.17 -4.44 -8.17
N ALA A 113 11.13 -5.61 -8.81
CA ALA A 113 9.96 -6.03 -9.56
C ALA A 113 8.89 -6.60 -8.63
N PRO A 114 7.65 -6.10 -8.66
CA PRO A 114 6.58 -6.59 -7.80
C PRO A 114 6.22 -8.02 -8.17
N ALA A 115 5.94 -8.83 -7.15
CA ALA A 115 5.39 -10.17 -7.34
C ALA A 115 4.00 -10.12 -8.00
N ARG A 116 3.25 -9.05 -7.75
CA ARG A 116 1.96 -8.72 -8.37
C ARG A 116 1.77 -7.22 -8.45
N LEU A 117 1.20 -6.76 -9.56
CA LEU A 117 0.74 -5.38 -9.71
C LEU A 117 -0.69 -5.25 -9.19
N SER A 118 -1.01 -4.14 -8.56
CA SER A 118 -2.40 -3.74 -8.37
C SER A 118 -3.07 -3.67 -9.75
N PRO A 119 -4.27 -4.24 -9.92
CA PRO A 119 -5.04 -3.96 -11.11
C PRO A 119 -5.18 -2.44 -11.23
N THR A 120 -4.66 -1.88 -12.31
CA THR A 120 -4.88 -0.45 -12.56
C THR A 120 -6.32 -0.30 -13.04
N PRO A 121 -7.14 0.49 -12.36
CA PRO A 121 -8.48 0.77 -12.83
C PRO A 121 -8.39 1.38 -14.23
N PHE A 122 -9.19 0.86 -15.13
CA PHE A 122 -9.24 1.37 -16.47
C PHE A 122 -9.87 2.78 -16.46
N CYS A 123 -9.16 3.72 -17.01
CA CYS A 123 -9.63 5.07 -17.25
C CYS A 123 -9.04 5.51 -18.58
N GLY A 124 -9.86 5.69 -19.59
CA GLY A 124 -9.39 6.05 -20.92
C GLY A 124 -10.27 5.53 -22.06
N GLU A 125 -9.66 5.43 -23.23
CA GLU A 125 -10.31 5.09 -24.48
C GLU A 125 -10.03 3.64 -24.87
N LEU A 126 -11.02 2.99 -25.47
CA LEU A 126 -10.90 1.68 -26.12
C LEU A 126 -11.33 1.83 -27.57
N GLN A 127 -10.49 1.33 -28.47
CA GLN A 127 -10.80 1.29 -29.89
C GLN A 127 -11.94 0.34 -30.19
N GLU A 128 -12.54 0.48 -31.36
CA GLU A 128 -13.65 -0.34 -31.84
C GLU A 128 -13.34 -1.84 -31.83
N SER A 129 -12.06 -2.21 -31.98
CA SER A 129 -11.57 -3.59 -31.95
C SER A 129 -11.75 -4.30 -30.61
N ALA A 130 -11.97 -3.54 -29.52
CA ALA A 130 -12.26 -4.10 -28.21
C ALA A 130 -13.72 -4.59 -28.08
N LEU A 131 -14.61 -4.21 -28.98
CA LEU A 131 -16.01 -4.57 -28.94
C LEU A 131 -16.29 -5.92 -29.59
N SER A 132 -17.23 -6.64 -29.05
CA SER A 132 -17.84 -7.81 -29.70
C SER A 132 -18.92 -7.34 -30.66
N PHE A 133 -19.00 -7.97 -31.82
CA PHE A 133 -19.89 -7.59 -32.89
C PHE A 133 -20.81 -8.74 -33.23
N ASP A 134 -22.14 -8.50 -33.25
CA ASP A 134 -23.11 -9.54 -33.63
C ASP A 134 -23.30 -9.55 -35.16
N ARG A 135 -23.20 -10.74 -35.75
CA ARG A 135 -23.36 -11.02 -37.17
C ARG A 135 -22.64 -10.04 -38.08
N PRO A 136 -21.30 -10.11 -38.16
CA PRO A 136 -20.54 -9.32 -39.11
C PRO A 136 -21.06 -9.50 -40.55
N GLY A 137 -21.23 -8.38 -41.27
CA GLY A 137 -21.76 -8.33 -42.62
C GLY A 137 -23.30 -8.22 -42.70
N GLU A 138 -24.04 -8.59 -41.66
CA GLU A 138 -25.48 -8.44 -41.62
C GLU A 138 -25.90 -7.13 -40.92
N TYR A 139 -25.33 -6.85 -39.73
CA TYR A 139 -25.69 -5.68 -38.95
C TYR A 139 -24.62 -4.58 -39.02
N GLY A 140 -23.45 -4.86 -39.55
CA GLY A 140 -22.38 -3.96 -39.78
C GLY A 140 -21.08 -4.64 -40.16
N ALA A 141 -20.00 -3.87 -40.29
CA ALA A 141 -18.67 -4.35 -40.61
C ALA A 141 -17.57 -3.45 -40.02
N PHE A 142 -16.41 -4.03 -39.77
CA PHE A 142 -15.20 -3.24 -39.61
C PHE A 142 -14.82 -2.68 -40.99
N VAL A 143 -14.57 -1.40 -41.05
CA VAL A 143 -14.24 -0.68 -42.28
C VAL A 143 -13.04 0.22 -42.07
N ASP A 144 -12.27 0.40 -43.11
CA ASP A 144 -11.27 1.45 -43.15
C ASP A 144 -11.98 2.81 -43.27
N ASP A 145 -11.65 3.73 -42.37
CA ASP A 145 -12.25 5.06 -42.32
C ASP A 145 -11.18 6.10 -41.97
N PRO A 146 -10.72 6.88 -42.96
CA PRO A 146 -9.66 7.87 -42.76
C PRO A 146 -10.02 8.98 -41.74
N LEU A 147 -11.28 9.12 -41.38
CA LEU A 147 -11.75 10.07 -40.37
C LEU A 147 -11.71 9.51 -38.94
N ALA A 148 -11.55 8.20 -38.80
CA ALA A 148 -11.38 7.54 -37.51
C ALA A 148 -9.96 7.79 -36.94
N SER A 149 -9.83 7.68 -35.62
CA SER A 149 -8.58 8.05 -34.91
C SER A 149 -7.39 7.16 -35.23
N ASP A 150 -7.62 5.92 -35.60
CA ASP A 150 -6.61 4.93 -36.01
C ASP A 150 -6.81 4.44 -37.47
N GLY A 151 -7.70 5.11 -38.21
CA GLY A 151 -8.00 4.77 -39.60
C GLY A 151 -9.05 3.66 -39.78
N ARG A 152 -9.66 3.18 -38.69
CA ARG A 152 -10.67 2.09 -38.69
C ARG A 152 -11.89 2.42 -37.85
N ALA A 153 -13.02 1.86 -38.20
CA ALA A 153 -14.28 2.01 -37.47
C ALA A 153 -15.20 0.80 -37.63
N ILE A 154 -16.17 0.69 -36.74
CA ILE A 154 -17.35 -0.17 -36.98
C ILE A 154 -18.39 0.66 -37.70
N LYS A 155 -18.69 0.30 -38.97
CA LYS A 155 -19.86 0.81 -39.67
C LYS A 155 -21.06 -0.07 -39.32
N MET A 156 -22.10 0.49 -38.69
CA MET A 156 -23.33 -0.18 -38.31
C MET A 156 -24.43 0.19 -39.30
N PHE A 157 -25.14 -0.84 -39.77
CA PHE A 157 -26.24 -0.69 -40.72
C PHE A 157 -27.57 -0.54 -39.98
N ASN A 158 -28.48 0.27 -40.51
CA ASN A 158 -29.83 0.33 -40.00
C ASN A 158 -30.46 -1.08 -39.98
N SER A 159 -31.03 -1.47 -38.88
CA SER A 159 -31.59 -2.80 -38.68
C SER A 159 -32.79 -2.78 -37.72
N HIS A 160 -33.55 -3.87 -37.66
CA HIS A 160 -34.56 -4.07 -36.65
C HIS A 160 -34.00 -4.69 -35.36
N HIS A 161 -32.71 -4.94 -35.33
CA HIS A 161 -32.05 -5.57 -34.19
C HIS A 161 -31.87 -4.58 -33.02
N GLN A 162 -31.91 -5.10 -31.79
CA GLN A 162 -31.85 -4.25 -30.59
C GLN A 162 -30.44 -3.85 -30.19
N TRP A 163 -29.40 -4.55 -30.69
CA TRP A 163 -27.99 -4.25 -30.41
C TRP A 163 -27.09 -4.80 -31.54
N CYS A 164 -25.98 -4.18 -31.74
CA CYS A 164 -25.09 -4.47 -32.86
C CYS A 164 -23.65 -4.70 -32.37
N ALA A 165 -23.15 -3.84 -31.54
CA ALA A 165 -21.84 -4.00 -30.89
C ALA A 165 -22.00 -3.95 -29.38
N MET A 166 -21.15 -4.70 -28.66
CA MET A 166 -21.20 -4.82 -27.20
C MET A 166 -19.83 -5.01 -26.59
N LEU A 167 -19.73 -4.67 -25.32
CA LEU A 167 -18.54 -4.91 -24.51
C LEU A 167 -18.95 -5.32 -23.10
N MET A 168 -18.52 -6.51 -22.67
CA MET A 168 -18.73 -7.00 -21.30
C MET A 168 -17.85 -6.20 -20.33
N MET A 169 -18.44 -5.63 -19.27
CA MET A 169 -17.71 -4.80 -18.29
C MET A 169 -16.74 -5.60 -17.43
N ASN A 170 -16.97 -6.90 -17.24
CA ASN A 170 -16.05 -7.78 -16.53
C ASN A 170 -14.68 -7.99 -17.24
N ARG A 171 -14.55 -7.51 -18.48
CA ARG A 171 -13.29 -7.51 -19.24
C ARG A 171 -12.42 -6.29 -18.93
N ILE A 172 -12.96 -5.32 -18.17
CA ILE A 172 -12.32 -4.06 -17.84
C ILE A 172 -12.06 -4.02 -16.33
N ALA A 173 -10.84 -3.67 -15.92
CA ALA A 173 -10.51 -3.49 -14.53
C ALA A 173 -11.00 -2.12 -14.03
N PHE A 174 -12.29 -2.00 -13.75
CA PHE A 174 -12.86 -0.82 -13.11
C PHE A 174 -12.52 -0.77 -11.61
N GLU A 175 -12.48 0.44 -11.07
CA GLU A 175 -12.39 0.63 -9.63
C GLU A 175 -13.77 0.34 -8.99
N PRO A 176 -13.86 -0.63 -8.06
CA PRO A 176 -15.12 -0.93 -7.40
C PRO A 176 -15.72 0.29 -6.68
N GLY A 177 -17.01 0.51 -6.87
CA GLY A 177 -17.75 1.61 -6.23
C GLY A 177 -17.59 2.98 -6.89
N VAL A 178 -16.66 3.14 -7.83
CA VAL A 178 -16.49 4.40 -8.57
C VAL A 178 -17.53 4.51 -9.69
N LYS A 179 -18.16 5.69 -9.79
CA LYS A 179 -19.08 6.02 -10.88
C LYS A 179 -18.28 6.44 -12.11
N TYR A 180 -18.61 5.86 -13.26
CA TYR A 180 -17.98 6.19 -14.54
C TYR A 180 -18.97 6.83 -15.50
N ARG A 181 -18.46 7.77 -16.31
CA ARG A 181 -19.11 8.29 -17.51
C ARG A 181 -18.66 7.47 -18.70
N LEU A 182 -19.62 6.87 -19.42
CA LEU A 182 -19.39 6.19 -20.69
C LEU A 182 -19.69 7.15 -21.84
N ARG A 183 -18.76 7.27 -22.77
CA ARG A 183 -18.89 8.06 -23.99
C ARG A 183 -18.53 7.21 -25.19
N ALA A 184 -19.16 7.50 -26.32
CA ALA A 184 -18.83 6.89 -27.62
C ALA A 184 -18.48 7.98 -28.64
N ARG A 185 -17.41 7.76 -29.40
CA ARG A 185 -16.99 8.66 -30.50
C ARG A 185 -17.62 8.15 -31.79
N LEU A 186 -18.64 8.86 -32.26
CA LEU A 186 -19.53 8.45 -33.34
C LEU A 186 -19.65 9.52 -34.41
N ARG A 187 -19.90 9.08 -35.66
CA ARG A 187 -20.39 9.93 -36.75
C ARG A 187 -21.57 9.25 -37.45
N CYS A 188 -22.40 10.01 -38.10
CA CYS A 188 -23.52 9.51 -38.86
C CYS A 188 -23.70 10.30 -40.15
N ALA A 189 -23.81 9.61 -41.26
CA ALA A 189 -24.21 10.20 -42.54
C ALA A 189 -25.74 10.18 -42.61
N ALA A 190 -26.40 11.11 -41.92
CA ALA A 190 -27.86 11.16 -41.84
C ALA A 190 -28.50 11.55 -43.15
N THR A 191 -29.24 10.64 -43.73
CA THR A 191 -30.05 10.87 -44.97
C THR A 191 -31.55 10.75 -44.71
N ALA A 192 -31.96 10.25 -43.53
CA ALA A 192 -33.33 10.04 -43.16
C ALA A 192 -33.70 10.56 -41.77
N ARG A 193 -35.01 10.79 -41.53
CA ARG A 193 -35.54 11.14 -40.20
C ARG A 193 -35.62 9.90 -39.31
N GLY A 194 -35.39 10.06 -38.01
CA GLY A 194 -35.50 9.01 -37.02
C GLY A 194 -34.30 8.96 -36.07
N ASN A 195 -34.17 7.92 -35.27
CA ASN A 195 -33.03 7.69 -34.42
C ASN A 195 -31.84 7.22 -35.25
N ALA A 196 -30.66 7.80 -34.98
CA ALA A 196 -29.41 7.31 -35.51
C ALA A 196 -28.93 6.10 -34.72
N PHE A 197 -29.00 6.18 -33.37
CA PHE A 197 -28.63 5.08 -32.50
C PHE A 197 -29.36 5.13 -31.15
N THR A 198 -29.35 3.99 -30.48
CA THR A 198 -29.58 3.84 -29.04
C THR A 198 -28.44 3.06 -28.46
N ALA A 199 -27.90 3.52 -27.35
CA ALA A 199 -26.79 2.89 -26.63
C ALA A 199 -26.99 2.96 -25.13
N GLY A 200 -26.44 2.00 -24.41
CA GLY A 200 -26.56 1.98 -22.94
C GLY A 200 -25.73 0.92 -22.27
N VAL A 201 -25.92 0.80 -20.97
CA VAL A 201 -25.36 -0.26 -20.12
C VAL A 201 -26.51 -1.06 -19.53
N PHE A 202 -26.47 -2.37 -19.70
CA PHE A 202 -27.49 -3.31 -19.24
C PHE A 202 -26.86 -4.36 -18.32
N ASP A 203 -27.55 -4.66 -17.21
CA ASP A 203 -27.15 -5.72 -16.27
C ASP A 203 -28.00 -6.97 -16.52
N GLU A 204 -27.40 -8.03 -17.06
CA GLU A 204 -28.05 -9.28 -17.37
C GLU A 204 -28.49 -10.11 -16.15
N ARG A 205 -27.89 -9.85 -14.96
CA ARG A 205 -28.25 -10.53 -13.72
C ARG A 205 -29.52 -9.98 -13.09
N THR A 206 -29.69 -8.67 -13.17
CA THR A 206 -30.87 -7.98 -12.60
C THR A 206 -31.91 -7.61 -13.62
N TRP A 207 -31.63 -7.78 -14.91
CA TRP A 207 -32.46 -7.37 -16.04
C TRP A 207 -32.82 -5.88 -16.01
N LYS A 208 -31.86 -5.04 -15.60
CA LYS A 208 -32.07 -3.60 -15.51
C LYS A 208 -31.06 -2.83 -16.38
N LEU A 209 -31.53 -1.70 -16.87
CA LEU A 209 -30.68 -0.69 -17.49
C LEU A 209 -30.00 0.16 -16.41
N ALA A 210 -28.68 0.21 -16.42
CA ALA A 210 -27.93 1.18 -15.61
C ALA A 210 -28.03 2.60 -16.19
N GLY A 211 -28.20 2.70 -17.53
CA GLY A 211 -28.46 3.94 -18.23
C GLY A 211 -28.49 3.72 -19.74
N GLN A 212 -29.20 4.62 -20.46
CA GLN A 212 -29.21 4.60 -21.92
C GLN A 212 -29.48 5.99 -22.51
N VAL A 213 -29.10 6.17 -23.77
CA VAL A 213 -29.39 7.35 -24.58
C VAL A 213 -29.87 6.91 -25.95
N SER A 214 -30.82 7.69 -26.53
CA SER A 214 -31.19 7.58 -27.94
C SER A 214 -30.93 8.94 -28.58
N VAL A 215 -30.23 8.95 -29.71
CA VAL A 215 -29.86 10.17 -30.43
C VAL A 215 -30.49 10.13 -31.82
N ARG A 216 -31.19 11.21 -32.19
CA ARG A 216 -31.80 11.38 -33.49
C ARG A 216 -30.75 11.70 -34.54
N ALA A 217 -30.98 11.24 -35.78
CA ALA A 217 -30.08 11.46 -36.90
C ALA A 217 -29.87 12.94 -37.23
N ASP A 218 -30.91 13.77 -37.06
CA ASP A 218 -30.82 15.24 -37.25
C ASP A 218 -30.00 15.98 -36.19
N ARG A 219 -29.54 15.25 -35.16
CA ARG A 219 -28.64 15.76 -34.09
C ARG A 219 -27.25 15.15 -34.14
N MET A 220 -26.96 14.33 -35.15
CA MET A 220 -25.68 13.70 -35.34
C MET A 220 -24.76 14.56 -36.21
N SER A 221 -23.48 14.50 -35.94
CA SER A 221 -22.43 15.10 -36.77
C SER A 221 -22.05 14.15 -37.91
N PRO A 222 -21.74 14.65 -39.11
CA PRO A 222 -21.08 13.87 -40.16
C PRO A 222 -19.61 13.54 -39.79
N ASP A 223 -19.02 14.30 -38.90
CA ASP A 223 -17.68 14.10 -38.36
C ASP A 223 -17.74 13.39 -37.00
N TYR A 224 -16.65 12.70 -36.62
CA TYR A 224 -16.57 12.02 -35.34
C TYR A 224 -16.56 13.00 -34.16
N VAL A 225 -17.61 12.93 -33.33
CA VAL A 225 -17.72 13.67 -32.08
C VAL A 225 -18.08 12.72 -30.94
N TRP A 226 -17.79 13.15 -29.71
CA TRP A 226 -18.12 12.39 -28.51
C TRP A 226 -19.58 12.57 -28.10
N TYR A 227 -20.29 11.46 -27.91
CA TYR A 227 -21.63 11.43 -27.32
C TYR A 227 -21.60 10.81 -25.94
N ASP A 228 -22.17 11.48 -24.96
CA ASP A 228 -22.37 10.93 -23.62
C ASP A 228 -23.45 9.84 -23.68
N ILE A 229 -23.16 8.65 -23.22
CA ILE A 229 -24.09 7.50 -23.23
C ILE A 229 -24.81 7.43 -21.90
N CYS A 230 -24.10 7.23 -20.80
CA CYS A 230 -24.64 7.22 -19.44
C CYS A 230 -23.54 7.37 -18.39
N THR A 231 -23.97 7.50 -17.14
CA THR A 231 -23.11 7.30 -15.98
C THR A 231 -23.59 6.10 -15.19
N PHE A 232 -22.67 5.25 -14.73
CA PHE A 232 -22.99 4.01 -14.04
C PHE A 232 -21.88 3.63 -13.06
N VAL A 233 -22.17 2.73 -12.11
CA VAL A 233 -21.16 2.09 -11.25
C VAL A 233 -20.98 0.67 -11.79
N PRO A 234 -19.81 0.34 -12.36
CA PRO A 234 -19.61 -0.95 -13.02
C PRO A 234 -19.77 -2.15 -12.11
N ASN A 235 -20.39 -3.20 -12.62
CA ASN A 235 -20.45 -4.53 -12.00
C ASN A 235 -20.24 -5.65 -13.02
N ASP A 236 -19.92 -6.87 -12.55
CA ASP A 236 -19.50 -7.99 -13.40
C ASP A 236 -20.59 -8.52 -14.33
N GLY A 237 -21.87 -8.21 -14.10
CA GLY A 237 -23.01 -8.62 -14.94
C GLY A 237 -23.39 -7.61 -15.98
N GLU A 238 -22.71 -6.48 -16.06
CA GLU A 238 -23.05 -5.40 -16.98
C GLU A 238 -22.32 -5.53 -18.33
N TYR A 239 -22.96 -5.01 -19.36
CA TYR A 239 -22.34 -4.81 -20.66
C TYR A 239 -22.80 -3.50 -21.30
N PHE A 240 -21.88 -2.85 -22.01
CA PHE A 240 -22.20 -1.79 -22.97
C PHE A 240 -22.82 -2.40 -24.21
N TRP A 241 -23.82 -1.75 -24.76
CA TRP A 241 -24.39 -2.08 -26.03
C TRP A 241 -24.72 -0.83 -26.83
N ILE A 242 -24.69 -0.97 -28.17
CA ILE A 242 -25.12 0.06 -29.10
C ILE A 242 -25.89 -0.58 -30.26
N ALA A 243 -27.01 0.03 -30.62
CA ALA A 243 -27.84 -0.34 -31.73
C ALA A 243 -28.00 0.83 -32.69
N PRO A 244 -27.85 0.64 -33.98
CA PRO A 244 -28.15 1.66 -35.00
C PRO A 244 -29.65 1.93 -35.08
N GLY A 245 -30.01 2.97 -35.81
CA GLY A 245 -31.39 3.32 -36.09
C GLY A 245 -32.13 2.19 -36.84
N LYS A 246 -33.45 2.12 -36.69
CA LYS A 246 -34.29 1.14 -37.38
C LYS A 246 -34.26 1.36 -38.89
N LEU A 247 -34.46 0.27 -39.65
CA LEU A 247 -34.69 0.32 -41.10
C LEU A 247 -35.85 1.27 -41.42
N ASN A 248 -35.66 2.10 -42.42
CA ASN A 248 -36.73 2.92 -42.96
C ASN A 248 -37.78 2.03 -43.71
N LYS A 249 -38.89 2.63 -44.12
CA LYS A 249 -39.97 1.91 -44.83
C LYS A 249 -39.51 1.29 -46.17
N ASN A 250 -38.41 1.79 -46.73
CA ASN A 250 -37.85 1.32 -48.01
C ASN A 250 -36.79 0.22 -47.82
N GLY A 251 -36.50 -0.18 -46.58
CA GLY A 251 -35.47 -1.18 -46.28
C GLY A 251 -34.05 -0.76 -46.53
N ASP A 252 -33.76 0.53 -46.62
CA ASP A 252 -32.43 1.09 -46.86
C ASP A 252 -31.57 0.97 -45.61
N LYS A 253 -30.55 0.11 -45.71
CA LYS A 253 -29.61 -0.17 -44.59
C LYS A 253 -28.65 0.98 -44.30
N ASP A 254 -28.42 1.87 -45.23
CA ASP A 254 -27.43 2.96 -45.15
C ASP A 254 -28.09 4.33 -44.91
N ALA A 255 -29.42 4.42 -44.80
CA ALA A 255 -30.13 5.69 -44.65
C ALA A 255 -29.66 6.55 -43.50
N ASN A 256 -29.26 5.94 -42.37
CA ASN A 256 -28.61 6.59 -41.22
C ASN A 256 -27.44 5.71 -40.73
N ALA A 257 -26.56 5.34 -41.65
CA ALA A 257 -25.39 4.54 -41.29
C ALA A 257 -24.58 5.26 -40.19
N LEU A 258 -24.20 4.49 -39.21
CA LEU A 258 -23.47 4.96 -38.01
C LEU A 258 -22.09 4.35 -38.00
N TRP A 259 -21.09 5.15 -37.75
CA TRP A 259 -19.71 4.72 -37.54
C TRP A 259 -19.30 4.97 -36.11
N LEU A 260 -18.75 3.93 -35.45
CA LEU A 260 -18.16 3.99 -34.13
C LEU A 260 -16.64 3.83 -34.26
N ASP A 261 -15.91 4.85 -33.81
CA ASP A 261 -14.46 4.87 -33.76
C ASP A 261 -13.96 4.26 -32.46
N LYS A 262 -14.41 4.76 -31.33
CA LYS A 262 -13.97 4.32 -30.00
C LYS A 262 -14.97 4.68 -28.91
N ILE A 263 -14.77 4.09 -27.74
CA ILE A 263 -15.50 4.42 -26.51
C ILE A 263 -14.56 4.89 -25.42
N SER A 264 -15.04 5.67 -24.47
CA SER A 264 -14.23 6.09 -23.30
C SER A 264 -14.99 5.86 -22.00
N PHE A 265 -14.22 5.55 -20.96
CA PHE A 265 -14.68 5.45 -19.60
C PHE A 265 -13.90 6.46 -18.75
N GLU A 266 -14.60 7.43 -18.20
CA GLU A 266 -14.02 8.49 -17.36
C GLU A 266 -14.64 8.42 -15.97
N PRO A 267 -13.86 8.33 -14.89
CA PRO A 267 -14.41 8.46 -13.55
C PRO A 267 -15.15 9.78 -13.41
N VAL A 268 -16.41 9.72 -12.97
CA VAL A 268 -17.18 10.92 -12.63
C VAL A 268 -16.70 11.39 -11.26
N PRO A 269 -16.20 12.62 -11.13
CA PRO A 269 -15.89 13.18 -9.83
C PRO A 269 -17.13 13.15 -8.94
N GLU A 270 -17.01 12.62 -7.73
CA GLU A 270 -18.11 12.71 -6.76
C GLU A 270 -18.37 14.16 -6.40
N GLU A 271 -19.65 14.50 -6.18
CA GLU A 271 -20.04 15.84 -5.69
C GLU A 271 -19.52 16.08 -4.26
N LYS A 272 -19.27 15.01 -3.49
CA LYS A 272 -18.68 15.06 -2.16
C LYS A 272 -17.16 15.09 -2.23
N LEU A 273 -16.57 15.97 -1.43
CA LEU A 273 -15.11 16.06 -1.32
C LEU A 273 -14.55 14.81 -0.65
N ALA A 274 -13.71 14.08 -1.36
CA ALA A 274 -13.03 12.90 -0.84
C ALA A 274 -11.78 13.32 -0.07
N ILE A 275 -11.91 13.58 1.23
CA ILE A 275 -10.80 13.91 2.14
C ILE A 275 -10.59 12.74 3.11
N ILE A 276 -9.36 12.25 3.22
CA ILE A 276 -8.92 11.26 4.21
C ILE A 276 -7.61 11.74 4.86
N PRO A 277 -7.54 11.81 6.18
CA PRO A 277 -8.64 11.70 7.16
C PRO A 277 -9.70 12.77 6.98
N ALA A 278 -10.98 12.41 7.27
CA ALA A 278 -12.07 13.37 7.25
C ALA A 278 -11.82 14.48 8.28
N PRO A 279 -12.02 15.75 7.93
CA PRO A 279 -11.90 16.85 8.90
C PRO A 279 -12.92 16.72 10.02
N GLN A 280 -12.58 17.23 11.21
CA GLN A 280 -13.50 17.29 12.37
C GLN A 280 -14.77 18.10 12.03
N LYS A 281 -14.62 19.18 11.27
CA LYS A 281 -15.73 19.99 10.79
C LYS A 281 -15.44 20.54 9.40
N MET A 282 -16.37 20.39 8.49
CA MET A 282 -16.28 20.95 7.14
C MET A 282 -17.64 21.51 6.71
N THR A 283 -17.61 22.70 6.12
CA THR A 283 -18.78 23.35 5.53
C THR A 283 -18.43 23.75 4.09
N VAL A 284 -19.15 23.21 3.11
CA VAL A 284 -19.04 23.65 1.71
C VAL A 284 -19.87 24.92 1.54
N THR A 285 -19.21 26.02 1.17
CA THR A 285 -19.84 27.34 1.06
C THR A 285 -20.33 27.65 -0.35
N GLY A 286 -19.94 26.81 -1.33
CA GLY A 286 -20.34 26.91 -2.73
C GLY A 286 -19.46 27.87 -3.54
N GLY A 287 -19.30 27.54 -4.83
CA GLY A 287 -18.40 28.21 -5.74
C GLY A 287 -16.98 27.61 -5.75
N GLU A 288 -16.11 28.22 -6.56
CA GLU A 288 -14.73 27.77 -6.76
C GLU A 288 -13.75 28.96 -6.62
N CYS A 289 -12.59 28.67 -6.05
CA CYS A 289 -11.42 29.54 -6.02
C CYS A 289 -10.48 29.17 -7.15
N HIS A 290 -10.19 30.09 -8.05
CA HIS A 290 -9.22 29.92 -9.14
C HIS A 290 -7.99 30.77 -8.84
N THR A 291 -6.87 30.16 -8.51
CA THR A 291 -5.69 30.90 -8.05
C THR A 291 -4.37 30.28 -8.56
N LYS A 292 -3.35 31.13 -8.69
CA LYS A 292 -1.95 30.76 -8.82
C LYS A 292 -1.15 31.11 -7.55
N ALA A 293 -1.78 31.81 -6.61
CA ALA A 293 -1.13 32.23 -5.39
C ALA A 293 -1.02 31.07 -4.39
N GLU A 294 0.05 31.07 -3.63
CA GLU A 294 0.18 30.17 -2.50
C GLU A 294 -0.76 30.58 -1.36
N PRO A 295 -1.21 29.63 -0.54
CA PRO A 295 -2.06 29.92 0.61
C PRO A 295 -1.41 30.94 1.56
N LYS A 296 -2.20 31.91 2.05
CA LYS A 296 -1.78 32.74 3.16
C LYS A 296 -1.75 31.91 4.44
N VAL A 297 -0.65 31.92 5.19
CA VAL A 297 -0.51 31.20 6.46
C VAL A 297 -0.45 32.20 7.61
N GLU A 298 -1.31 32.00 8.62
CA GLU A 298 -1.41 32.82 9.82
C GLU A 298 -1.20 31.97 11.08
N LYS A 299 -0.43 32.46 12.04
CA LYS A 299 -0.22 31.81 13.34
C LYS A 299 -1.32 32.23 14.32
N VAL A 300 -2.00 31.26 14.92
CA VAL A 300 -3.11 31.46 15.87
C VAL A 300 -2.92 30.52 17.06
N ALA A 301 -2.47 31.04 18.17
CA ALA A 301 -2.08 30.25 19.36
C ALA A 301 -3.24 29.47 20.03
N SER A 302 -4.49 29.87 19.79
CA SER A 302 -5.66 29.17 20.33
C SER A 302 -6.04 27.87 19.61
N ILE A 303 -5.47 27.61 18.42
CA ILE A 303 -5.68 26.38 17.70
C ILE A 303 -4.88 25.26 18.40
N PRO A 304 -5.46 24.05 18.60
CA PRO A 304 -4.72 22.94 19.20
C PRO A 304 -3.44 22.59 18.42
N PRO A 305 -2.42 22.00 19.09
CA PRO A 305 -1.23 21.49 18.40
C PRO A 305 -1.60 20.56 17.23
N GLU A 306 -0.87 20.69 16.11
CA GLU A 306 -1.12 20.00 14.83
C GLU A 306 -2.48 20.33 14.17
N GLY A 307 -3.33 21.17 14.81
CA GLY A 307 -4.62 21.60 14.30
C GLY A 307 -4.52 22.76 13.32
N TYR A 308 -5.59 22.95 12.54
CA TYR A 308 -5.68 24.04 11.58
C TYR A 308 -7.14 24.45 11.30
N GLU A 309 -7.26 25.70 10.82
CA GLU A 309 -8.45 26.21 10.14
C GLU A 309 -8.04 26.48 8.69
N LEU A 310 -8.83 26.00 7.72
CA LEU A 310 -8.62 26.21 6.30
C LEU A 310 -9.88 26.89 5.72
N SER A 311 -9.71 28.13 5.25
CA SER A 311 -10.75 28.91 4.59
C SER A 311 -10.41 29.08 3.13
N ILE A 312 -11.31 28.63 2.24
CA ILE A 312 -11.21 28.77 0.80
C ILE A 312 -12.41 29.57 0.33
N THR A 313 -12.13 30.78 -0.15
CA THR A 313 -13.12 31.69 -0.72
C THR A 313 -12.80 31.95 -2.19
N LYS A 314 -13.68 32.69 -2.90
CA LYS A 314 -13.39 33.09 -4.29
C LYS A 314 -12.13 33.97 -4.40
N ASP A 315 -11.75 34.64 -3.32
CA ASP A 315 -10.64 35.59 -3.28
C ASP A 315 -9.29 34.93 -2.96
N GLY A 316 -9.30 33.70 -2.45
CA GLY A 316 -8.06 32.95 -2.14
C GLY A 316 -8.18 31.91 -1.05
N VAL A 317 -7.02 31.42 -0.60
CA VAL A 317 -6.87 30.37 0.39
C VAL A 317 -6.13 30.90 1.60
N THR A 318 -6.70 30.73 2.79
CA THR A 318 -6.08 31.08 4.07
C THR A 318 -6.00 29.86 4.97
N ILE A 319 -4.82 29.63 5.55
CA ILE A 319 -4.53 28.59 6.54
C ILE A 319 -4.19 29.28 7.85
N ARG A 320 -4.86 28.88 8.93
CA ARG A 320 -4.57 29.32 10.30
C ARG A 320 -4.15 28.10 11.13
N SER A 321 -3.05 28.18 11.87
CA SER A 321 -2.55 27.09 12.71
C SER A 321 -1.74 27.61 13.88
N SER A 322 -1.61 26.85 14.95
CA SER A 322 -0.72 27.20 16.07
C SER A 322 0.75 26.90 15.80
N ASP A 323 1.01 25.88 14.96
CA ASP A 323 2.34 25.37 14.67
C ASP A 323 2.54 25.05 13.18
N ASP A 324 3.76 24.69 12.82
CA ASP A 324 4.11 24.39 11.42
C ASP A 324 3.53 23.04 10.96
N ALA A 325 3.29 22.11 11.89
CA ALA A 325 2.66 20.83 11.60
C ALA A 325 1.20 21.02 11.18
N GLY A 326 0.43 21.84 11.90
CA GLY A 326 -0.93 22.20 11.52
C GLY A 326 -1.01 22.85 10.15
N ALA A 327 -0.09 23.78 9.85
CA ALA A 327 -0.03 24.41 8.52
C ALA A 327 0.32 23.38 7.43
N PHE A 328 1.22 22.43 7.72
CA PHE A 328 1.55 21.36 6.80
C PHE A 328 0.34 20.45 6.53
N TYR A 329 -0.38 20.02 7.57
CA TYR A 329 -1.55 19.16 7.42
C TYR A 329 -2.71 19.84 6.70
N ALA A 330 -2.87 21.16 6.86
CA ALA A 330 -3.81 21.93 6.05
C ALA A 330 -3.45 21.88 4.56
N LYS A 331 -2.15 21.99 4.22
CA LYS A 331 -1.68 21.85 2.83
C LYS A 331 -1.91 20.45 2.29
N MET A 332 -1.76 19.40 3.10
CA MET A 332 -2.09 18.01 2.69
C MET A 332 -3.58 17.86 2.41
N THR A 333 -4.46 18.46 3.22
CA THR A 333 -5.90 18.50 2.96
C THR A 333 -6.21 19.30 1.67
N LEU A 334 -5.58 20.45 1.50
CA LEU A 334 -5.73 21.25 0.29
C LEU A 334 -5.34 20.47 -0.99
N ALA A 335 -4.22 19.76 -0.95
CA ALA A 335 -3.77 18.93 -2.07
C ALA A 335 -4.75 17.79 -2.43
N GLN A 336 -5.56 17.32 -1.47
CA GLN A 336 -6.58 16.31 -1.72
C GLN A 336 -7.80 16.81 -2.49
N ILE A 337 -8.09 18.11 -2.44
CA ILE A 337 -9.23 18.74 -3.10
C ILE A 337 -8.83 19.62 -4.29
N GLU A 338 -7.53 19.71 -4.58
CA GLU A 338 -6.96 20.47 -5.68
C GLU A 338 -7.35 19.88 -7.04
N LYS A 339 -7.79 20.74 -7.95
CA LYS A 339 -7.85 20.47 -9.38
C LYS A 339 -6.95 21.48 -10.09
N VAL A 340 -6.41 21.11 -11.23
CA VAL A 340 -5.60 22.01 -12.06
C VAL A 340 -6.26 22.18 -13.41
N ASP A 341 -6.51 23.42 -13.81
CA ASP A 341 -6.96 23.74 -15.16
C ASP A 341 -5.86 23.38 -16.16
N PRO A 342 -6.13 22.48 -17.12
CA PRO A 342 -5.08 22.02 -18.04
C PRO A 342 -4.57 23.12 -18.99
N LYS A 343 -5.37 24.17 -19.25
CA LYS A 343 -5.04 25.27 -20.15
C LYS A 343 -4.32 26.41 -19.42
N THR A 344 -4.93 26.90 -18.34
CA THR A 344 -4.42 28.07 -17.62
C THR A 344 -3.38 27.74 -16.57
N LYS A 345 -3.29 26.43 -16.19
CA LYS A 345 -2.46 25.93 -15.08
C LYS A 345 -2.81 26.58 -13.73
N GLN A 346 -4.00 27.14 -13.61
CA GLN A 346 -4.52 27.60 -12.33
C GLN A 346 -4.95 26.43 -11.46
N LYS A 347 -4.69 26.54 -10.16
CA LYS A 347 -5.27 25.66 -9.15
C LYS A 347 -6.73 26.07 -8.93
N ILE A 348 -7.60 25.07 -8.87
CA ILE A 348 -9.04 25.23 -8.65
C ILE A 348 -9.40 24.47 -7.39
N TYR A 349 -10.01 25.17 -6.46
CA TYR A 349 -10.47 24.60 -5.19
C TYR A 349 -11.96 24.87 -5.00
N PRO A 350 -12.76 23.93 -4.46
CA PRO A 350 -14.10 24.25 -3.98
C PRO A 350 -14.02 25.21 -2.79
N CYS A 351 -14.94 26.17 -2.70
CA CYS A 351 -15.01 27.04 -1.54
C CYS A 351 -15.54 26.29 -0.31
N VAL A 352 -14.71 26.22 0.75
CA VAL A 352 -14.99 25.47 1.98
C VAL A 352 -14.40 26.15 3.20
N GLU A 353 -15.02 25.90 4.34
CA GLU A 353 -14.47 26.18 5.68
C GLU A 353 -14.22 24.88 6.39
N ILE A 354 -12.99 24.66 6.86
CA ILE A 354 -12.57 23.44 7.57
C ILE A 354 -11.96 23.85 8.90
N VAL A 355 -12.35 23.15 9.97
CA VAL A 355 -11.70 23.17 11.28
C VAL A 355 -11.30 21.76 11.62
N ASP A 356 -10.02 21.52 11.88
CA ASP A 356 -9.49 20.18 12.00
C ASP A 356 -8.32 20.10 12.98
N ALA A 357 -8.22 18.97 13.68
CA ALA A 357 -7.11 18.64 14.57
C ALA A 357 -7.08 17.14 14.84
N PRO A 358 -5.91 16.54 15.11
CA PRO A 358 -5.83 15.11 15.39
C PRO A 358 -6.44 14.74 16.75
N LYS A 359 -7.11 13.60 16.79
CA LYS A 359 -7.58 13.01 18.08
C LYS A 359 -6.41 12.42 18.87
N PHE A 360 -5.48 11.75 18.22
CA PHE A 360 -4.33 11.08 18.84
C PHE A 360 -3.01 11.69 18.40
N LYS A 361 -2.07 11.79 19.36
CA LYS A 361 -0.71 12.31 19.13
C LYS A 361 0.17 11.32 18.33
N TRP A 362 -0.02 10.00 18.54
CA TRP A 362 0.71 8.95 17.87
C TRP A 362 -0.14 8.31 16.77
N ARG A 363 0.27 8.48 15.52
CA ARG A 363 -0.40 7.93 14.34
C ARG A 363 0.68 7.25 13.48
N GLY A 364 0.98 5.99 13.84
CA GLY A 364 2.22 5.34 13.44
C GLY A 364 2.10 4.30 12.35
N VAL A 365 3.22 4.08 11.69
CA VAL A 365 3.50 2.93 10.81
C VAL A 365 4.79 2.28 11.28
N ASN A 366 4.73 1.00 11.65
CA ASN A 366 5.93 0.19 11.85
C ASN A 366 6.44 -0.28 10.48
N PHE A 367 7.74 -0.18 10.31
CA PHE A 367 8.46 -0.62 9.12
C PHE A 367 9.59 -1.55 9.56
N ASP A 368 9.46 -2.83 9.20
CA ASP A 368 10.43 -3.86 9.52
C ASP A 368 11.49 -3.97 8.43
N ASP A 369 12.69 -3.60 8.76
CA ASP A 369 13.87 -3.64 7.89
C ASP A 369 14.89 -4.70 8.37
N ALA A 370 14.54 -5.39 9.45
CA ALA A 370 15.38 -6.42 10.04
C ALA A 370 15.12 -7.82 9.47
N ARG A 371 13.93 -8.09 8.93
CA ARG A 371 13.66 -9.35 8.22
C ARG A 371 13.96 -9.24 6.74
N HIS A 372 13.88 -8.02 6.19
CA HIS A 372 14.26 -7.74 4.80
C HIS A 372 14.72 -6.30 4.66
N PHE A 373 15.93 -6.10 4.11
CA PHE A 373 16.49 -4.77 3.88
C PHE A 373 15.90 -4.13 2.62
N PHE A 374 15.20 -3.02 2.77
CA PHE A 374 14.59 -2.30 1.65
C PHE A 374 15.43 -1.14 1.11
N GLY A 375 16.27 -0.55 1.97
CA GLY A 375 17.11 0.58 1.60
C GLY A 375 16.42 1.94 1.73
N LYS A 376 17.25 2.98 1.73
CA LYS A 376 16.85 4.37 1.98
C LYS A 376 15.74 4.88 1.07
N ASP A 377 15.82 4.58 -0.24
CA ASP A 377 14.85 5.09 -1.22
C ASP A 377 13.43 4.59 -0.95
N VAL A 378 13.28 3.34 -0.51
CA VAL A 378 11.97 2.79 -0.13
C VAL A 378 11.43 3.47 1.12
N ILE A 379 12.29 3.71 2.12
CA ILE A 379 11.90 4.44 3.34
C ILE A 379 11.42 5.85 2.99
N LEU A 380 12.18 6.61 2.19
CA LEU A 380 11.78 7.95 1.78
C LEU A 380 10.43 7.94 1.05
N HIS A 381 10.20 6.92 0.21
CA HIS A 381 8.93 6.76 -0.49
C HIS A 381 7.75 6.44 0.43
N ILE A 382 7.94 5.63 1.47
CA ILE A 382 6.91 5.36 2.49
C ILE A 382 6.63 6.60 3.35
N LEU A 383 7.66 7.33 3.76
CA LEU A 383 7.52 8.60 4.50
C LEU A 383 6.71 9.64 3.71
N GLU A 384 6.92 9.71 2.39
CA GLU A 384 6.12 10.56 1.50
C GLU A 384 4.64 10.19 1.57
N GLN A 385 4.31 8.89 1.40
CA GLN A 385 2.94 8.39 1.44
C GLN A 385 2.28 8.63 2.81
N MET A 386 3.01 8.40 3.91
CA MET A 386 2.53 8.67 5.28
C MET A 386 2.11 10.13 5.45
N SER A 387 2.90 11.06 4.91
CA SER A 387 2.64 12.51 5.02
C SER A 387 1.32 12.92 4.37
N TRP A 388 0.94 12.30 3.25
CA TRP A 388 -0.31 12.61 2.53
C TRP A 388 -1.57 12.37 3.37
N PHE A 389 -1.48 11.43 4.33
CA PHE A 389 -2.60 11.03 5.19
C PHE A 389 -2.37 11.36 6.66
N LYS A 390 -1.48 12.32 6.96
CA LYS A 390 -1.25 12.88 8.31
C LYS A 390 -0.79 11.83 9.35
N LEU A 391 -0.16 10.73 8.89
CA LEU A 391 0.55 9.79 9.75
C LEU A 391 1.90 10.42 10.14
N ASN A 392 2.23 10.42 11.45
CA ASN A 392 3.32 11.25 11.98
C ASN A 392 4.40 10.49 12.76
N VAL A 393 4.31 9.16 12.87
CA VAL A 393 5.34 8.35 13.50
C VAL A 393 5.75 7.21 12.57
N PHE A 394 7.03 7.20 12.19
CA PHE A 394 7.69 6.10 11.51
C PHE A 394 8.44 5.28 12.54
N HIS A 395 7.85 4.16 12.96
CA HIS A 395 8.47 3.22 13.87
C HIS A 395 9.37 2.28 13.07
N TRP A 396 10.68 2.48 13.16
CA TRP A 396 11.65 1.75 12.37
C TRP A 396 12.23 0.57 13.15
N HIS A 397 11.71 -0.62 12.87
CA HIS A 397 12.21 -1.88 13.41
C HIS A 397 13.47 -2.28 12.63
N ILE A 398 14.62 -1.88 13.16
CA ILE A 398 15.89 -1.90 12.45
C ILE A 398 16.80 -3.05 12.88
N THR A 399 16.51 -3.75 13.96
CA THR A 399 17.31 -4.90 14.44
C THR A 399 16.42 -6.04 14.88
N ASP A 400 16.81 -7.28 14.53
CA ASP A 400 16.13 -8.50 14.97
C ASP A 400 17.06 -9.73 14.84
N ASP A 401 16.53 -10.93 15.10
CA ASP A 401 17.23 -12.22 15.00
C ASP A 401 17.93 -12.40 13.63
N GLN A 402 17.32 -11.90 12.53
CA GLN A 402 17.77 -12.18 11.18
C GLN A 402 18.80 -11.19 10.68
N TYR A 403 18.70 -9.91 11.09
CA TYR A 403 19.49 -8.86 10.47
C TYR A 403 19.74 -7.65 11.40
N TRP A 404 20.87 -6.99 11.19
CA TRP A 404 21.28 -5.77 11.88
C TRP A 404 21.85 -4.75 10.87
N PRO A 405 21.01 -4.05 10.11
CA PRO A 405 21.46 -3.14 9.05
C PRO A 405 22.02 -1.79 9.54
N LEU A 406 21.99 -1.50 10.83
CA LEU A 406 22.47 -0.25 11.37
C LEU A 406 23.97 -0.33 11.73
N GLU A 407 24.77 0.57 11.19
CA GLU A 407 26.18 0.71 11.58
C GLU A 407 26.31 1.17 13.04
N ILE A 408 27.08 0.44 13.84
CA ILE A 408 27.38 0.80 15.24
C ILE A 408 28.88 0.93 15.41
N PRO A 409 29.41 2.13 15.72
CA PRO A 409 30.85 2.33 15.96
C PRO A 409 31.39 1.42 17.06
N GLY A 410 32.51 0.76 16.78
CA GLY A 410 33.14 -0.18 17.71
C GLY A 410 32.57 -1.60 17.65
N PHE A 411 31.56 -1.87 16.83
CA PHE A 411 30.97 -3.20 16.64
C PHE A 411 30.91 -3.62 15.16
N PRO A 412 32.04 -3.68 14.44
CA PRO A 412 32.05 -3.94 12.99
C PRO A 412 31.58 -5.34 12.61
N GLU A 413 31.60 -6.31 13.52
CA GLU A 413 31.12 -7.66 13.24
C GLU A 413 29.58 -7.74 13.10
N LEU A 414 28.82 -6.79 13.66
CA LEU A 414 27.37 -6.68 13.43
C LEU A 414 27.07 -6.56 11.94
N GLN A 415 27.88 -5.80 11.22
CA GLN A 415 27.72 -5.58 9.79
C GLN A 415 28.07 -6.83 8.98
N GLN A 416 29.04 -7.64 9.45
CA GLN A 416 29.43 -8.88 8.79
C GLN A 416 28.32 -9.95 8.88
N TYR A 417 27.72 -10.15 10.06
CA TYR A 417 26.68 -11.16 10.28
C TYR A 417 25.28 -10.63 9.96
N GLY A 418 25.05 -9.36 10.24
CA GLY A 418 23.86 -8.65 9.83
C GLY A 418 23.82 -8.29 8.35
N GLY A 419 24.88 -8.55 7.60
CA GLY A 419 24.98 -8.26 6.17
C GLY A 419 24.51 -9.39 5.25
N GLU A 420 24.40 -10.61 5.72
CA GLU A 420 23.87 -11.72 4.95
C GLU A 420 22.43 -11.99 5.39
N CYS A 421 21.47 -11.22 4.87
CA CYS A 421 20.06 -11.48 5.10
C CYS A 421 19.70 -12.88 4.57
N LEU A 422 19.67 -13.80 5.46
CA LEU A 422 19.10 -15.11 5.24
C LEU A 422 17.66 -15.02 5.73
N VAL A 423 16.79 -14.62 4.82
CA VAL A 423 15.36 -14.64 5.06
C VAL A 423 14.98 -15.93 5.75
N ALA A 424 14.37 -15.83 6.93
CA ALA A 424 13.99 -16.92 7.81
C ALA A 424 13.70 -18.22 7.08
N GLY A 425 14.37 -19.29 7.44
CA GLY A 425 14.36 -20.73 7.04
C GLY A 425 13.49 -21.27 5.90
N GLN A 426 12.47 -20.53 5.49
CA GLN A 426 11.60 -20.91 4.37
C GLN A 426 11.97 -20.22 3.05
N SER A 427 12.71 -19.13 3.06
CA SER A 427 13.02 -18.38 1.85
C SER A 427 14.15 -18.97 1.03
N ARG A 428 15.07 -19.73 1.61
CA ARG A 428 16.03 -20.56 0.85
C ARG A 428 15.32 -21.48 -0.16
N LYS A 429 14.10 -21.93 0.16
CA LYS A 429 13.29 -22.76 -0.77
C LYS A 429 12.56 -21.93 -1.83
N TYR A 430 12.38 -20.62 -1.63
CA TYR A 430 11.56 -19.82 -2.52
C TYR A 430 12.35 -19.08 -3.61
N HIS A 431 13.55 -18.62 -3.36
CA HIS A 431 14.28 -17.78 -4.33
C HIS A 431 15.74 -18.20 -4.61
N GLY A 432 16.40 -18.91 -3.72
CA GLY A 432 17.77 -19.40 -3.96
C GLY A 432 18.84 -18.31 -4.20
N GLU A 433 18.48 -17.05 -4.02
CA GLU A 433 19.35 -15.90 -4.25
C GLU A 433 19.70 -15.27 -2.90
N LYS A 434 21.00 -15.10 -2.67
CA LYS A 434 21.50 -14.21 -1.60
C LYS A 434 21.09 -12.79 -1.98
N VAL A 435 20.20 -12.19 -1.21
CA VAL A 435 19.95 -10.76 -1.34
C VAL A 435 21.19 -10.06 -0.83
N SER A 436 21.78 -9.19 -1.64
CA SER A 436 22.92 -8.37 -1.20
C SER A 436 22.47 -7.46 -0.07
N PRO A 437 23.08 -7.59 1.12
CA PRO A 437 22.65 -6.81 2.27
C PRO A 437 23.14 -5.38 2.13
N GLY A 438 22.25 -4.43 2.44
CA GLY A 438 22.64 -3.04 2.61
C GLY A 438 22.84 -2.71 4.09
N ILE A 439 23.54 -1.65 4.35
CA ILE A 439 23.78 -1.12 5.70
C ILE A 439 23.35 0.34 5.70
N TYR A 440 22.73 0.78 6.78
CA TYR A 440 22.47 2.18 7.02
C TYR A 440 23.63 2.79 7.79
N THR A 441 24.31 3.73 7.16
CA THR A 441 25.32 4.57 7.83
C THR A 441 24.64 5.64 8.68
N ALA A 442 25.38 6.25 9.59
CA ALA A 442 24.89 7.40 10.34
C ALA A 442 24.41 8.55 9.41
N ASN A 443 25.01 8.70 8.24
CA ASN A 443 24.58 9.70 7.26
C ASN A 443 23.25 9.34 6.62
N ASP A 444 23.03 8.07 6.25
CA ASP A 444 21.74 7.62 5.72
C ASP A 444 20.61 7.85 6.72
N VAL A 445 20.86 7.55 8.01
CA VAL A 445 19.91 7.82 9.09
C VAL A 445 19.61 9.31 9.19
N ARG A 446 20.64 10.19 9.19
CA ARG A 446 20.43 11.64 9.25
C ARG A 446 19.61 12.16 8.07
N GLU A 447 19.84 11.66 6.87
CA GLU A 447 19.06 12.02 5.67
C GLU A 447 17.59 11.58 5.80
N ILE A 448 17.35 10.34 6.24
CA ILE A 448 15.99 9.82 6.48
C ILE A 448 15.28 10.67 7.55
N VAL A 449 15.94 10.94 8.66
CA VAL A 449 15.41 11.76 9.76
C VAL A 449 15.09 13.19 9.30
N ALA A 450 15.98 13.81 8.51
CA ALA A 450 15.77 15.15 7.97
C ALA A 450 14.56 15.18 7.00
N TYR A 451 14.44 14.16 6.14
CA TYR A 451 13.33 14.02 5.22
C TYR A 451 11.99 13.83 5.94
N ALA A 452 11.97 12.98 6.98
CA ALA A 452 10.81 12.75 7.84
C ALA A 452 10.41 14.03 8.59
N LYS A 453 11.38 14.73 9.20
CA LYS A 453 11.17 16.00 9.92
C LYS A 453 10.53 17.07 9.04
N ALA A 454 10.96 17.20 7.78
CA ALA A 454 10.35 18.12 6.81
C ALA A 454 8.88 17.81 6.51
N ARG A 455 8.40 16.60 6.88
CA ARG A 455 7.02 16.13 6.74
C ARG A 455 6.30 15.99 8.08
N HIS A 456 6.89 16.52 9.15
CA HIS A 456 6.39 16.41 10.52
C HIS A 456 6.19 14.95 10.97
N ILE A 457 7.09 14.05 10.52
CA ILE A 457 7.12 12.65 10.92
C ILE A 457 8.31 12.44 11.86
N THR A 458 8.05 11.86 13.03
CA THR A 458 9.08 11.42 13.96
C THR A 458 9.53 10.01 13.62
N VAL A 459 10.84 9.79 13.48
CA VAL A 459 11.43 8.48 13.31
C VAL A 459 11.77 7.90 14.69
N VAL A 460 11.07 6.85 15.09
CA VAL A 460 11.30 6.12 16.35
C VAL A 460 12.06 4.83 16.03
N PRO A 461 13.35 4.73 16.36
CA PRO A 461 14.11 3.50 16.14
C PRO A 461 13.75 2.44 17.17
N GLU A 462 13.71 1.17 16.72
CA GLU A 462 13.61 0.01 17.59
C GLU A 462 14.91 -0.79 17.55
N ILE A 463 15.48 -0.97 18.74
CA ILE A 463 16.63 -1.84 18.99
C ILE A 463 16.16 -2.96 19.88
N GLU A 464 16.16 -4.17 19.35
CA GLU A 464 15.67 -5.34 20.03
C GLU A 464 16.64 -5.87 21.09
N PHE A 465 16.17 -5.89 22.32
CA PHE A 465 16.81 -6.60 23.44
C PHE A 465 15.80 -6.85 24.59
N PRO A 466 16.06 -7.81 25.48
CA PRO A 466 17.14 -8.80 25.48
C PRO A 466 16.90 -9.99 24.57
N GLY A 467 15.64 -10.19 24.09
CA GLY A 467 15.26 -11.17 23.09
C GLY A 467 15.59 -10.71 21.67
N HIS A 468 15.16 -11.46 20.65
CA HIS A 468 15.35 -11.14 19.23
C HIS A 468 16.77 -10.66 18.88
N SER A 469 17.80 -11.28 19.50
CA SER A 469 19.19 -10.82 19.45
C SER A 469 20.11 -11.81 18.74
N VAL A 470 19.61 -12.80 17.99
CA VAL A 470 20.44 -13.84 17.36
C VAL A 470 21.51 -13.25 16.47
N CYS A 471 21.19 -12.23 15.65
CA CYS A 471 22.19 -11.57 14.79
C CYS A 471 23.35 -11.00 15.61
N ALA A 472 23.04 -10.27 16.69
CA ALA A 472 24.08 -9.73 17.60
C ALA A 472 24.89 -10.83 18.27
N LEU A 473 24.25 -11.95 18.64
CA LEU A 473 24.94 -13.11 19.22
C LEU A 473 25.79 -13.86 18.20
N CYS A 474 25.41 -13.90 16.94
CA CYS A 474 26.24 -14.43 15.87
C CYS A 474 27.48 -13.58 15.65
N ALA A 475 27.34 -12.26 15.73
CA ALA A 475 28.48 -11.33 15.69
C ALA A 475 29.38 -11.49 16.93
N TYR A 476 28.79 -11.52 18.11
CA TYR A 476 29.49 -11.54 19.41
C TYR A 476 29.01 -12.67 20.31
N PRO A 477 29.43 -13.95 20.05
CA PRO A 477 28.95 -15.12 20.79
C PRO A 477 29.17 -15.06 22.30
N GLN A 478 30.18 -14.31 22.77
CA GLN A 478 30.47 -14.13 24.18
C GLN A 478 29.35 -13.42 24.96
N LEU A 479 28.43 -12.73 24.27
CA LEU A 479 27.25 -12.10 24.86
C LEU A 479 26.10 -13.08 25.13
N ALA A 480 26.20 -14.32 24.63
CA ALA A 480 25.20 -15.38 24.86
C ALA A 480 25.39 -16.04 26.24
N CYS A 481 24.28 -16.59 26.77
CA CYS A 481 24.33 -17.47 27.95
C CYS A 481 25.17 -18.74 27.71
N ASP A 482 25.13 -19.27 26.50
CA ASP A 482 25.94 -20.40 26.03
C ASP A 482 26.57 -20.03 24.67
N PRO A 483 27.82 -19.54 24.65
CA PRO A 483 28.55 -19.27 23.40
C PRO A 483 28.68 -20.49 22.48
N GLN A 484 28.78 -21.67 23.04
CA GLN A 484 28.91 -22.90 22.24
C GLN A 484 27.61 -23.24 21.46
N TYR A 485 26.47 -22.83 22.01
CA TYR A 485 25.18 -22.95 21.30
C TYR A 485 25.19 -22.15 20.00
N ILE A 486 25.81 -20.95 20.01
CA ILE A 486 25.93 -20.07 18.84
C ILE A 486 26.96 -20.65 17.85
N LEU A 487 28.14 -21.04 18.33
CA LEU A 487 29.24 -21.57 17.50
C LEU A 487 28.85 -22.88 16.79
N LYS A 488 28.14 -23.78 17.45
CA LYS A 488 27.63 -25.03 16.85
C LYS A 488 26.62 -24.80 15.72
N ARG A 489 26.07 -23.61 15.59
CA ARG A 489 25.16 -23.17 14.51
C ARG A 489 25.87 -22.30 13.48
N GLU A 490 27.23 -22.43 13.41
CA GLU A 490 28.06 -21.76 12.40
C GLU A 490 27.93 -20.23 12.39
N ARG A 491 27.45 -19.66 13.50
CA ARG A 491 27.15 -18.21 13.63
C ARG A 491 26.23 -17.72 12.49
N ASP A 492 25.38 -18.57 11.95
CA ASP A 492 24.43 -18.24 10.88
C ASP A 492 23.04 -18.06 11.49
N PRO A 493 22.46 -16.85 11.45
CA PRO A 493 21.13 -16.57 11.98
C PRO A 493 20.04 -17.52 11.45
N SER A 494 20.16 -18.00 10.21
CA SER A 494 19.19 -18.91 9.61
C SER A 494 19.14 -20.30 10.27
N ASN A 495 20.19 -20.69 10.98
CA ASN A 495 20.27 -21.97 11.67
C ASN A 495 19.54 -21.98 13.03
N PHE A 496 18.94 -20.85 13.43
CA PHE A 496 18.23 -20.73 14.71
C PHE A 496 16.72 -20.92 14.60
N GLY A 497 16.18 -21.02 13.39
CA GLY A 497 14.72 -21.03 13.16
C GLY A 497 14.10 -19.64 13.40
N GLY A 498 12.91 -19.39 12.93
CA GLY A 498 12.27 -18.09 13.10
C GLY A 498 11.88 -17.83 14.56
N GLY A 499 12.10 -16.59 15.00
CA GLY A 499 11.53 -15.96 16.19
C GLY A 499 12.09 -16.41 17.54
N GLY A 500 12.91 -15.59 18.18
CA GLY A 500 13.20 -15.62 19.61
C GLY A 500 14.01 -16.80 20.13
N ASN A 501 14.98 -17.28 19.37
CA ASN A 501 15.92 -18.31 19.84
C ASN A 501 17.26 -17.73 20.33
N GLY A 502 17.38 -16.41 20.42
CA GLY A 502 18.54 -15.71 20.93
C GLY A 502 18.17 -14.73 22.02
N VAL A 503 18.89 -14.78 23.14
CA VAL A 503 18.75 -13.85 24.24
C VAL A 503 20.11 -13.46 24.79
N LEU A 504 20.32 -12.17 25.03
CA LEU A 504 21.52 -11.66 25.67
C LEU A 504 21.65 -12.20 27.10
N CYS A 505 22.87 -12.53 27.49
CA CYS A 505 23.20 -12.98 28.84
C CYS A 505 23.25 -11.78 29.80
N ILE A 506 22.17 -11.51 30.52
CA ILE A 506 22.10 -10.33 31.42
C ILE A 506 23.04 -10.46 32.60
N GLY A 507 23.35 -11.67 33.04
CA GLY A 507 24.40 -11.91 34.03
C GLY A 507 25.84 -11.67 33.52
N ASN A 508 26.02 -11.31 32.24
CA ASN A 508 27.27 -10.90 31.68
C ASN A 508 27.34 -9.37 31.57
N PRO A 509 28.23 -8.66 32.34
CA PRO A 509 28.33 -7.20 32.28
C PRO A 509 28.63 -6.66 30.87
N ASP A 510 29.30 -7.46 30.00
CA ASP A 510 29.56 -7.06 28.62
C ASP A 510 28.26 -6.90 27.79
N SER A 511 27.24 -7.67 28.11
CA SER A 511 25.94 -7.53 27.45
C SER A 511 25.28 -6.17 27.78
N ILE A 512 25.35 -5.75 29.04
CA ILE A 512 24.84 -4.45 29.46
C ILE A 512 25.63 -3.32 28.76
N ARG A 513 26.98 -3.39 28.80
CA ARG A 513 27.85 -2.41 28.12
C ARG A 513 27.64 -2.37 26.61
N PHE A 514 27.35 -3.52 25.98
CA PHE A 514 27.01 -3.59 24.56
C PHE A 514 25.73 -2.77 24.28
N ILE A 515 24.65 -3.02 25.02
CA ILE A 515 23.38 -2.32 24.84
C ILE A 515 23.55 -0.82 25.11
N GLU A 516 24.27 -0.43 26.18
CA GLU A 516 24.55 0.97 26.50
C GLU A 516 25.25 1.70 25.35
N LYS A 517 26.28 1.10 24.75
CA LYS A 517 27.01 1.70 23.62
C LYS A 517 26.15 1.80 22.36
N VAL A 518 25.30 0.79 22.09
CA VAL A 518 24.35 0.84 21.00
C VAL A 518 23.36 1.99 21.21
N LEU A 519 22.76 2.10 22.40
CA LEU A 519 21.83 3.17 22.73
C LEU A 519 22.49 4.56 22.73
N ASP A 520 23.77 4.66 23.10
CA ASP A 520 24.53 5.92 23.01
C ASP A 520 24.55 6.40 21.56
N HIS A 521 24.95 5.53 20.64
CA HIS A 521 24.99 5.88 19.21
C HIS A 521 23.61 6.17 18.64
N VAL A 522 22.61 5.36 19.00
CA VAL A 522 21.21 5.58 18.58
C VAL A 522 20.71 6.95 19.06
N CYS A 523 20.95 7.33 20.30
CA CYS A 523 20.59 8.65 20.81
C CYS A 523 21.33 9.80 20.13
N GLU A 524 22.54 9.57 19.59
CA GLU A 524 23.30 10.56 18.83
C GLU A 524 22.69 10.82 17.45
N ILE A 525 22.29 9.76 16.74
CA ILE A 525 21.85 9.86 15.33
C ILE A 525 20.31 10.01 15.16
N PHE A 526 19.52 9.62 16.17
CA PHE A 526 18.07 9.78 16.18
C PHE A 526 17.65 10.86 17.18
N PRO A 527 17.00 11.95 16.73
CA PRO A 527 16.54 13.02 17.62
C PRO A 527 15.25 12.70 18.36
N SER A 528 14.62 11.53 18.13
CA SER A 528 13.35 11.13 18.74
C SER A 528 13.41 11.18 20.27
N GLU A 529 12.41 11.75 20.90
CA GLU A 529 12.22 11.67 22.35
C GLU A 529 12.06 10.22 22.84
N VAL A 530 11.51 9.36 21.98
CA VAL A 530 11.18 7.98 22.30
C VAL A 530 12.10 7.03 21.55
N ILE A 531 12.67 6.06 22.27
CA ILE A 531 13.46 4.93 21.73
C ILE A 531 12.73 3.63 22.07
N HIS A 532 12.47 2.81 21.07
CA HIS A 532 11.85 1.51 21.28
C HIS A 532 12.94 0.48 21.60
N ILE A 533 12.72 -0.28 22.68
CA ILE A 533 13.68 -1.24 23.23
C ILE A 533 13.24 -2.70 23.06
N GLY A 534 12.25 -2.95 22.20
CA GLY A 534 11.70 -4.28 21.93
C GLY A 534 11.06 -4.92 23.17
N GLY A 535 11.56 -6.10 23.55
CA GLY A 535 11.18 -6.79 24.77
C GLY A 535 10.10 -7.86 24.61
N ASP A 536 9.68 -8.15 23.38
CA ASP A 536 8.73 -9.21 23.07
C ASP A 536 9.41 -10.58 22.99
N GLU A 537 8.61 -11.61 23.15
CA GLU A 537 8.93 -13.04 22.93
C GLU A 537 10.27 -13.53 23.52
N CYS A 538 10.74 -12.93 24.60
CA CYS A 538 12.04 -13.19 25.20
C CYS A 538 12.16 -14.62 25.75
N PRO A 539 13.12 -15.44 25.25
CA PRO A 539 13.27 -16.84 25.64
C PRO A 539 14.02 -16.99 26.98
N ARG A 540 13.30 -17.00 28.08
CA ARG A 540 13.84 -17.04 29.46
C ARG A 540 14.54 -18.34 29.84
N THR A 541 14.32 -19.41 29.10
CA THR A 541 14.90 -20.76 29.36
C THR A 541 16.43 -20.77 29.28
N PHE A 542 17.07 -19.83 28.57
CA PHE A 542 18.51 -19.68 28.56
C PHE A 542 19.03 -19.12 29.89
N TRP A 543 18.31 -18.19 30.51
CA TRP A 543 18.67 -17.61 31.79
C TRP A 543 18.52 -18.62 32.95
N GLU A 544 17.52 -19.51 32.84
CA GLU A 544 17.31 -20.58 33.85
C GLU A 544 18.54 -21.49 34.00
N LYS A 545 19.21 -21.78 32.90
CA LYS A 545 20.37 -22.68 32.83
C LYS A 545 21.71 -21.96 32.96
N CYS A 546 21.71 -20.65 32.91
CA CYS A 546 22.94 -19.85 32.89
C CYS A 546 23.44 -19.52 34.31
N PRO A 547 24.61 -20.02 34.72
CA PRO A 547 25.17 -19.73 36.04
C PRO A 547 25.36 -18.22 36.30
N LYS A 548 25.75 -17.43 35.25
CA LYS A 548 25.92 -15.98 35.36
C LYS A 548 24.58 -15.30 35.63
N CYS A 549 23.52 -15.70 34.93
CA CYS A 549 22.15 -15.11 35.15
C CYS A 549 21.60 -15.53 36.52
N GLN A 550 21.87 -16.73 36.98
CA GLN A 550 21.49 -17.16 38.32
C GLN A 550 22.25 -16.39 39.43
N ALA A 551 23.53 -16.10 39.23
CA ALA A 551 24.30 -15.25 40.12
C ALA A 551 23.78 -13.80 40.10
N PHE A 552 23.44 -13.29 38.94
CA PHE A 552 22.84 -11.98 38.75
C PHE A 552 21.51 -11.81 39.50
N VAL A 553 20.61 -12.79 39.41
CA VAL A 553 19.35 -12.82 40.17
C VAL A 553 19.61 -12.65 41.66
N LYS A 554 20.62 -13.34 42.19
CA LYS A 554 21.00 -13.25 43.61
C LYS A 554 21.61 -11.89 43.98
N SER A 555 22.54 -11.37 43.15
CA SER A 555 23.22 -10.12 43.42
C SER A 555 22.30 -8.91 43.37
N GLU A 556 21.31 -8.94 42.46
CA GLU A 556 20.29 -7.87 42.31
C GLU A 556 19.10 -8.03 43.26
N GLY A 557 19.09 -9.08 44.13
CA GLY A 557 18.00 -9.34 45.06
C GLY A 557 16.68 -9.70 44.39
N LEU A 558 16.74 -10.25 43.17
CA LEU A 558 15.55 -10.68 42.44
C LEU A 558 15.04 -12.01 42.98
N THR A 559 13.73 -12.24 42.93
CA THR A 559 13.11 -13.46 43.44
C THR A 559 13.16 -14.63 42.49
N GLY A 560 13.40 -14.36 41.16
CA GLY A 560 13.52 -15.36 40.13
C GLY A 560 13.92 -14.78 38.77
N ILE A 561 14.12 -15.68 37.81
CA ILE A 561 14.53 -15.31 36.44
C ILE A 561 13.44 -14.54 35.69
N GLU A 562 12.18 -14.67 36.08
CA GLU A 562 11.06 -13.93 35.55
C GLU A 562 11.18 -12.42 35.76
N GLN A 563 12.00 -12.00 36.72
CA GLN A 563 12.27 -10.58 37.03
C GLN A 563 13.45 -9.99 36.26
N ILE A 564 14.22 -10.80 35.52
CA ILE A 564 15.37 -10.30 34.73
C ILE A 564 14.87 -9.30 33.68
N GLN A 565 13.82 -9.63 32.92
CA GLN A 565 13.32 -8.73 31.88
C GLN A 565 12.76 -7.41 32.43
N PRO A 566 11.91 -7.39 33.46
CA PRO A 566 11.53 -6.14 34.14
C PRO A 566 12.71 -5.34 34.66
N TRP A 567 13.77 -6.01 35.20
CA TRP A 567 15.00 -5.35 35.61
C TRP A 567 15.69 -4.67 34.40
N VAL A 568 15.85 -5.38 33.28
CA VAL A 568 16.42 -4.84 32.03
C VAL A 568 15.62 -3.63 31.57
N THR A 569 14.31 -3.74 31.51
CA THR A 569 13.43 -2.63 31.09
C THR A 569 13.59 -1.41 32.00
N ARG A 570 13.61 -1.60 33.34
CA ARG A 570 13.81 -0.52 34.30
C ARG A 570 15.17 0.13 34.11
N HIS A 571 16.25 -0.67 34.07
CA HIS A 571 17.61 -0.21 33.93
C HIS A 571 17.77 0.68 32.68
N PHE A 572 17.29 0.21 31.52
CA PHE A 572 17.42 0.98 30.28
C PHE A 572 16.41 2.12 30.14
N THR A 573 15.26 2.06 30.82
CA THR A 573 14.39 3.24 30.95
C THR A 573 15.12 4.36 31.72
N GLU A 574 15.76 4.02 32.84
CA GLU A 574 16.52 4.99 33.61
C GLU A 574 17.79 5.48 32.88
N TYR A 575 18.45 4.60 32.13
CA TYR A 575 19.59 4.94 31.29
C TYR A 575 19.22 5.96 30.21
N LEU A 576 18.13 5.71 29.49
CA LEU A 576 17.59 6.60 28.46
C LEU A 576 17.08 7.92 29.05
N ALA A 577 16.46 7.87 30.24
CA ALA A 577 16.01 9.09 30.93
C ALA A 577 17.15 10.04 31.27
N LYS A 578 18.34 9.53 31.64
CA LYS A 578 19.56 10.35 31.87
C LYS A 578 20.05 11.07 30.59
N LYS A 579 19.61 10.55 29.41
CA LYS A 579 19.89 11.15 28.08
C LYS A 579 18.73 12.02 27.57
N GLY A 580 17.72 12.27 28.40
CA GLY A 580 16.52 13.02 28.02
C GLY A 580 15.60 12.27 27.06
N ARG A 581 15.65 10.92 27.07
CA ARG A 581 14.84 10.05 26.22
C ARG A 581 13.86 9.22 27.05
N ARG A 582 12.77 8.79 26.44
CA ARG A 582 11.81 7.84 27.01
C ARG A 582 11.97 6.47 26.35
N ALA A 583 11.88 5.41 27.16
CA ALA A 583 11.81 4.06 26.62
C ALA A 583 10.35 3.69 26.30
N ILE A 584 10.14 3.01 25.17
CA ILE A 584 8.91 2.28 24.87
C ILE A 584 9.27 0.82 24.57
N GLY A 585 8.42 -0.13 24.92
CA GLY A 585 8.62 -1.54 24.57
C GLY A 585 7.28 -2.25 24.38
N TRP A 586 7.34 -3.45 23.81
CA TRP A 586 6.16 -4.28 23.60
C TRP A 586 5.51 -4.65 24.93
N ASP A 587 4.21 -4.92 24.96
CA ASP A 587 3.40 -5.10 26.18
C ASP A 587 3.93 -6.15 27.16
N GLU A 588 4.80 -7.05 26.71
CA GLU A 588 5.44 -8.07 27.57
C GLU A 588 6.43 -7.50 28.60
N ILE A 589 6.88 -6.25 28.41
CA ILE A 589 7.73 -5.58 29.41
C ILE A 589 7.03 -5.36 30.76
N PHE A 590 5.69 -5.29 30.74
CA PHE A 590 4.85 -5.08 31.93
C PHE A 590 4.53 -6.37 32.67
N ILE A 591 5.02 -7.53 32.21
CA ILE A 591 4.54 -8.82 32.65
C ILE A 591 5.68 -9.72 33.12
N GLU A 592 5.68 -10.05 34.40
CA GLU A 592 6.57 -11.09 34.92
C GLU A 592 6.04 -12.46 34.50
N SER A 593 6.83 -13.23 33.76
CA SER A 593 6.47 -14.56 33.30
C SER A 593 7.70 -15.45 33.15
N LYS A 594 7.53 -16.75 33.42
CA LYS A 594 8.54 -17.76 33.11
C LYS A 594 8.45 -18.22 31.65
N ASN A 595 7.31 -18.02 31.02
CA ASN A 595 7.06 -18.47 29.66
C ASN A 595 7.40 -17.36 28.64
N ARG A 596 7.94 -17.75 27.50
CA ARG A 596 8.17 -16.89 26.34
C ARG A 596 6.87 -16.28 25.83
N HIS A 597 5.84 -17.10 25.64
CA HIS A 597 4.53 -16.65 25.21
C HIS A 597 3.66 -16.38 26.42
N VAL A 598 3.55 -15.14 26.77
CA VAL A 598 2.70 -14.69 27.88
C VAL A 598 1.25 -14.69 27.41
N ASN A 599 0.38 -15.37 28.14
CA ASN A 599 -1.06 -15.24 27.90
C ASN A 599 -1.54 -13.92 28.50
N VAL A 600 -1.63 -12.88 27.67
CA VAL A 600 -2.01 -11.53 28.08
C VAL A 600 -3.53 -11.31 28.21
N SER A 601 -4.36 -12.30 27.88
CA SER A 601 -5.82 -12.15 27.94
C SER A 601 -6.38 -11.96 29.35
N ASN A 602 -5.62 -12.39 30.40
CA ASN A 602 -5.98 -12.25 31.81
C ASN A 602 -4.90 -11.59 32.67
N THR A 603 -3.97 -10.85 32.06
CA THR A 603 -2.75 -10.44 32.74
C THR A 603 -2.94 -9.21 33.59
N LYS A 604 -2.66 -9.36 34.86
CA LYS A 604 -2.30 -8.24 35.74
C LYS A 604 -0.93 -7.75 35.32
N ILE A 605 -0.79 -6.44 35.17
CA ILE A 605 0.52 -5.82 35.13
C ILE A 605 1.20 -6.12 36.45
N THR A 606 2.31 -6.85 36.37
CA THR A 606 3.04 -7.34 37.53
C THR A 606 4.34 -6.59 37.73
N SER A 607 4.90 -5.98 36.68
CA SER A 607 6.14 -5.23 36.79
C SER A 607 5.91 -3.76 37.16
N LEU A 608 6.58 -3.33 38.23
CA LEU A 608 6.62 -1.92 38.63
C LEU A 608 7.72 -1.20 37.86
N LEU A 609 7.39 -0.71 36.69
CA LEU A 609 8.28 0.11 35.87
C LEU A 609 8.14 1.60 36.20
N PRO A 610 9.16 2.45 35.95
CA PRO A 610 9.00 3.89 36.00
C PRO A 610 7.83 4.37 35.15
N LYS A 611 7.07 5.37 35.60
CA LYS A 611 5.90 5.88 34.84
C LYS A 611 6.29 6.60 33.54
N SER A 612 7.57 6.93 33.37
CA SER A 612 8.13 7.41 32.11
C SER A 612 8.21 6.33 31.03
N THR A 613 8.16 5.03 31.41
CA THR A 613 8.12 3.92 30.45
C THR A 613 6.82 3.93 29.68
N MET A 614 6.90 3.82 28.38
CA MET A 614 5.74 3.65 27.51
C MET A 614 5.56 2.19 27.12
N GLY A 615 4.35 1.81 26.75
CA GLY A 615 4.05 0.47 26.23
C GLY A 615 3.45 0.48 24.85
N MET A 616 3.78 -0.54 24.07
CA MET A 616 3.19 -0.79 22.76
C MET A 616 2.45 -2.14 22.79
N CYS A 617 1.12 -2.08 22.65
CA CYS A 617 0.26 -3.22 22.92
C CYS A 617 -0.15 -3.93 21.65
N TYR A 618 0.41 -5.12 21.37
CA TYR A 618 0.18 -5.83 20.13
C TYR A 618 -0.65 -7.11 20.25
N ARG A 619 -0.54 -7.83 21.36
CA ARG A 619 -1.21 -9.12 21.51
C ARG A 619 -2.72 -8.98 21.61
N VAL A 620 -3.18 -8.30 22.64
CA VAL A 620 -4.59 -8.00 22.83
C VAL A 620 -4.74 -6.62 23.46
N GLN A 621 -5.80 -5.94 23.13
CA GLN A 621 -6.06 -4.58 23.63
C GLN A 621 -6.16 -4.50 25.16
N GLY A 622 -6.60 -5.59 25.80
CA GLY A 622 -6.77 -5.65 27.25
C GLY A 622 -5.50 -5.39 28.08
N ALA A 623 -4.32 -5.79 27.59
CA ALA A 623 -3.05 -5.50 28.27
C ALA A 623 -2.75 -3.99 28.26
N GLY A 624 -3.00 -3.32 27.13
CA GLY A 624 -2.86 -1.86 27.02
C GLY A 624 -3.85 -1.11 27.89
N VAL A 625 -5.10 -1.59 27.97
CA VAL A 625 -6.12 -1.04 28.88
C VAL A 625 -5.65 -1.14 30.31
N ALA A 626 -5.15 -2.32 30.74
CA ALA A 626 -4.65 -2.52 32.10
C ALA A 626 -3.46 -1.62 32.45
N ALA A 627 -2.55 -1.39 31.48
CA ALA A 627 -1.40 -0.50 31.65
C ALA A 627 -1.82 0.98 31.71
N ALA A 628 -2.70 1.40 30.81
CA ALA A 628 -3.24 2.76 30.81
C ALA A 628 -3.99 3.08 32.11
N ASN A 629 -4.79 2.14 32.64
CA ASN A 629 -5.50 2.30 33.91
C ASN A 629 -4.54 2.40 35.11
N GLN A 630 -3.29 1.96 34.95
CA GLN A 630 -2.21 2.18 35.91
C GLN A 630 -1.41 3.46 35.66
N GLY A 631 -1.72 4.25 34.64
CA GLY A 631 -1.08 5.52 34.32
C GLY A 631 0.20 5.41 33.48
N TYR A 632 0.34 4.34 32.66
CA TYR A 632 1.37 4.24 31.64
C TYR A 632 0.84 4.75 30.29
N ASP A 633 1.66 5.50 29.57
CA ASP A 633 1.36 5.92 28.20
C ASP A 633 1.45 4.74 27.24
N ILE A 634 0.40 4.50 26.48
CA ILE A 634 0.23 3.29 25.64
C ILE A 634 -0.04 3.67 24.18
N VAL A 635 0.67 3.00 23.28
CA VAL A 635 0.37 2.94 21.85
C VAL A 635 -0.37 1.62 21.57
N MET A 636 -1.57 1.71 21.02
CA MET A 636 -2.40 0.54 20.71
C MET A 636 -2.06 -0.02 19.32
N THR A 637 -1.61 -1.28 19.29
CA THR A 637 -1.27 -2.01 18.07
C THR A 637 -1.82 -3.44 18.05
N PRO A 638 -3.09 -3.67 18.47
CA PRO A 638 -3.62 -5.03 18.61
C PRO A 638 -3.65 -5.74 17.26
N HIS A 639 -2.96 -6.88 17.17
CA HIS A 639 -2.69 -7.56 15.91
C HIS A 639 -3.93 -7.85 15.05
N MET A 640 -5.07 -8.10 15.69
CA MET A 640 -6.33 -8.36 14.99
C MET A 640 -6.91 -7.17 14.22
N TYR A 641 -6.36 -5.96 14.42
CA TYR A 641 -6.80 -4.73 13.76
C TYR A 641 -5.67 -4.01 13.01
N THR A 642 -4.40 -4.28 13.38
CA THR A 642 -3.28 -3.42 12.98
C THR A 642 -2.10 -4.18 12.36
N TYR A 643 -2.07 -5.53 12.31
CA TYR A 643 -1.00 -6.29 11.67
C TYR A 643 -1.24 -6.39 10.18
N PHE A 644 -0.60 -5.53 9.41
CA PHE A 644 -0.78 -5.41 7.97
C PHE A 644 -0.02 -6.48 7.16
N ASP A 645 0.80 -7.30 7.80
CA ASP A 645 1.31 -8.54 7.24
C ASP A 645 0.24 -9.64 7.10
N TYR A 646 -0.95 -9.48 7.72
CA TYR A 646 -2.10 -10.35 7.51
C TYR A 646 -2.77 -10.10 6.17
N ARG A 647 -3.42 -11.15 5.63
CA ARG A 647 -4.14 -11.07 4.35
C ARG A 647 -5.28 -10.05 4.39
N GLN A 648 -5.46 -9.31 3.30
CA GLN A 648 -6.62 -8.42 3.12
C GLN A 648 -7.91 -9.17 2.76
N ASN A 649 -7.84 -10.49 2.55
CA ASN A 649 -8.91 -11.34 2.06
C ASN A 649 -9.19 -11.16 0.55
N LEU A 650 -8.16 -10.89 -0.22
CA LEU A 650 -8.19 -10.74 -1.66
C LEU A 650 -7.60 -11.99 -2.33
N PRO A 651 -8.13 -12.44 -3.49
CA PRO A 651 -7.54 -13.54 -4.25
C PRO A 651 -6.08 -13.25 -4.67
N GLU A 652 -5.78 -11.98 -4.88
CA GLU A 652 -4.50 -11.46 -5.36
C GLU A 652 -3.50 -11.19 -4.23
N ASP A 653 -3.88 -11.41 -2.97
CA ASP A 653 -2.97 -11.17 -1.84
C ASP A 653 -1.63 -11.89 -2.05
N PRO A 654 -0.49 -11.17 -1.90
CA PRO A 654 0.83 -11.79 -1.92
C PRO A 654 0.95 -12.80 -0.78
N TYR A 655 1.97 -13.65 -0.85
CA TYR A 655 2.22 -14.60 0.25
C TYR A 655 2.41 -13.84 1.57
N MET A 656 1.70 -14.29 2.60
CA MET A 656 1.72 -13.69 3.93
C MET A 656 1.94 -14.76 4.99
N TYR A 657 2.62 -14.39 6.08
CA TYR A 657 3.07 -15.32 7.10
C TYR A 657 1.92 -16.11 7.74
N PHE A 658 0.94 -15.45 8.28
CA PHE A 658 -0.22 -16.08 8.92
C PHE A 658 -1.35 -16.32 7.90
N GLY A 659 -1.14 -17.28 7.00
CA GLY A 659 -2.04 -17.55 5.86
C GLY A 659 -3.52 -17.75 6.17
N GLY A 660 -3.90 -18.05 7.43
CA GLY A 660 -5.28 -18.20 7.87
C GLY A 660 -5.92 -16.93 8.45
N VAL A 661 -5.13 -15.94 8.85
CA VAL A 661 -5.63 -14.71 9.46
C VAL A 661 -5.95 -13.68 8.38
N ARG A 662 -7.11 -13.02 8.54
CA ARG A 662 -7.63 -12.04 7.58
C ARG A 662 -7.88 -10.72 8.28
N LEU A 663 -7.33 -9.67 7.70
CA LEU A 663 -7.53 -8.30 8.15
C LEU A 663 -7.98 -7.42 6.97
N PRO A 664 -9.27 -7.46 6.60
CA PRO A 664 -9.80 -6.61 5.53
C PRO A 664 -9.85 -5.14 5.97
N LEU A 665 -9.94 -4.24 5.00
CA LEU A 665 -10.05 -2.80 5.20
C LEU A 665 -11.16 -2.43 6.21
N SER A 666 -12.34 -3.07 6.11
CA SER A 666 -13.47 -2.84 7.00
C SER A 666 -13.14 -3.12 8.47
N LYS A 667 -12.31 -4.12 8.74
CA LYS A 667 -11.91 -4.46 10.11
C LYS A 667 -10.91 -3.45 10.67
N VAL A 668 -9.99 -2.94 9.86
CA VAL A 668 -9.10 -1.84 10.27
C VAL A 668 -9.91 -0.59 10.60
N TYR A 669 -10.94 -0.27 9.80
CA TYR A 669 -11.82 0.86 10.06
C TYR A 669 -12.63 0.73 11.35
N GLN A 670 -12.86 -0.51 11.85
CA GLN A 670 -13.51 -0.78 13.13
C GLN A 670 -12.56 -0.65 14.34
N PHE A 671 -11.27 -0.49 14.12
CA PHE A 671 -10.30 -0.33 15.21
C PHE A 671 -10.70 0.81 16.15
N ASP A 672 -10.79 0.53 17.44
CA ASP A 672 -11.09 1.52 18.46
C ASP A 672 -10.00 1.50 19.55
N PRO A 673 -9.03 2.43 19.49
CA PRO A 673 -7.96 2.51 20.50
C PRO A 673 -8.47 2.71 21.94
N LEU A 674 -9.66 3.25 22.12
CA LEU A 674 -10.22 3.56 23.45
C LEU A 674 -11.20 2.50 23.96
N ALA A 675 -11.44 1.42 23.22
CA ALA A 675 -12.36 0.37 23.64
C ALA A 675 -11.93 -0.24 24.99
N GLY A 676 -12.82 -0.24 25.97
CA GLY A 676 -12.58 -0.78 27.29
C GLY A 676 -11.69 0.08 28.21
N VAL A 677 -11.25 1.26 27.75
CA VAL A 677 -10.42 2.17 28.57
C VAL A 677 -11.28 3.06 29.44
N ASP A 678 -11.01 3.08 30.75
CA ASP A 678 -11.69 3.95 31.71
C ASP A 678 -11.52 5.41 31.32
N ALA A 679 -12.55 6.22 31.56
CA ALA A 679 -12.54 7.64 31.14
C ALA A 679 -11.33 8.41 31.70
N ALA A 680 -10.92 8.14 32.92
CA ALA A 680 -9.75 8.76 33.55
C ALA A 680 -8.40 8.32 32.90
N ALA A 681 -8.35 7.11 32.34
CA ALA A 681 -7.16 6.54 31.73
C ALA A 681 -7.02 6.87 30.23
N ARG A 682 -8.06 7.37 29.57
CA ARG A 682 -8.03 7.70 28.15
C ARG A 682 -6.89 8.65 27.73
N PRO A 683 -6.46 9.64 28.53
CA PRO A 683 -5.30 10.47 28.20
C PRO A 683 -3.98 9.70 28.06
N HIS A 684 -3.88 8.51 28.67
CA HIS A 684 -2.73 7.62 28.57
C HIS A 684 -2.72 6.77 27.29
N ILE A 685 -3.82 6.74 26.52
CA ILE A 685 -3.79 6.18 25.17
C ILE A 685 -3.31 7.26 24.22
N VAL A 686 -2.02 7.26 23.93
CA VAL A 686 -1.39 8.31 23.11
C VAL A 686 -1.69 8.14 21.62
N GLY A 687 -2.15 6.95 21.19
CA GLY A 687 -2.56 6.68 19.84
C GLY A 687 -2.46 5.21 19.45
N GLY A 688 -2.16 4.98 18.17
CA GLY A 688 -1.99 3.63 17.62
C GLY A 688 -1.11 3.62 16.38
N GLN A 689 -0.80 2.42 15.91
CA GLN A 689 -0.07 2.24 14.67
C GLN A 689 -0.38 0.89 14.01
N CYS A 690 -0.04 0.74 12.73
CA CYS A 690 0.01 -0.57 12.10
C CYS A 690 1.42 -1.16 12.18
N CYS A 691 1.50 -2.49 12.21
CA CYS A 691 2.73 -3.25 12.11
C CYS A 691 2.79 -3.94 10.75
N ASN A 692 3.88 -3.71 10.01
CA ASN A 692 4.08 -4.29 8.69
C ASN A 692 5.34 -5.16 8.69
N TRP A 693 5.19 -6.37 9.25
CA TRP A 693 6.28 -7.33 9.35
C TRP A 693 6.67 -7.88 7.98
N THR A 694 7.98 -7.98 7.72
CA THR A 694 8.52 -8.23 6.39
C THR A 694 9.11 -9.61 6.19
N SER A 695 8.94 -10.55 7.12
CA SER A 695 9.43 -11.93 7.01
C SER A 695 9.07 -12.61 5.67
N HIS A 696 8.01 -12.16 5.00
CA HIS A 696 7.55 -12.65 3.71
C HIS A 696 7.22 -11.49 2.75
N THR A 697 7.94 -10.37 2.86
CA THR A 697 7.77 -9.19 2.01
C THR A 697 9.12 -8.87 1.38
N PHE A 698 9.27 -9.16 0.10
CA PHE A 698 10.57 -9.07 -0.58
C PHE A 698 10.69 -7.86 -1.50
N TYR A 699 9.56 -7.20 -1.80
CA TYR A 699 9.51 -6.10 -2.75
C TYR A 699 8.75 -4.91 -2.17
N ARG A 700 9.17 -3.71 -2.53
CA ARG A 700 8.47 -2.46 -2.19
C ARG A 700 6.97 -2.54 -2.50
N TYR A 701 6.61 -3.14 -3.62
CA TYR A 701 5.22 -3.22 -4.07
C TYR A 701 4.35 -4.16 -3.22
N ASP A 702 4.93 -5.20 -2.64
CA ASP A 702 4.22 -6.06 -1.68
C ASP A 702 4.00 -5.32 -0.36
N LEU A 703 4.99 -4.53 0.06
CA LEU A 703 4.90 -3.64 1.22
C LEU A 703 3.79 -2.60 1.04
N GLU A 704 3.75 -1.92 -0.12
CA GLU A 704 2.72 -0.96 -0.47
C GLU A 704 1.33 -1.61 -0.54
N TRP A 705 1.21 -2.80 -1.15
CA TRP A 705 -0.03 -3.58 -1.18
C TRP A 705 -0.54 -3.87 0.22
N LYS A 706 0.33 -4.27 1.14
CA LYS A 706 -0.01 -4.55 2.54
C LYS A 706 -0.44 -3.28 3.28
N LEU A 707 0.23 -2.17 3.04
CA LEU A 707 -0.05 -0.89 3.71
C LEU A 707 -1.33 -0.24 3.19
N TRP A 708 -1.53 -0.21 1.86
CA TRP A 708 -2.65 0.48 1.24
C TRP A 708 -3.71 -0.49 0.68
N PRO A 709 -5.01 -0.20 0.81
CA PRO A 709 -5.67 1.01 1.37
C PRO A 709 -5.86 1.01 2.89
N ARG A 710 -5.43 -0.04 3.63
CA ARG A 710 -5.67 -0.14 5.08
C ARG A 710 -5.09 1.03 5.87
N GLY A 711 -3.98 1.60 5.42
CA GLY A 711 -3.40 2.82 5.98
C GLY A 711 -4.34 4.03 5.95
N LEU A 712 -5.25 4.10 4.95
CA LEU A 712 -6.29 5.14 4.90
C LEU A 712 -7.26 5.02 6.09
N ALA A 713 -7.70 3.79 6.39
CA ALA A 713 -8.60 3.53 7.51
C ALA A 713 -7.93 3.81 8.85
N LEU A 714 -6.66 3.42 8.99
CA LEU A 714 -5.88 3.72 10.20
C LEU A 714 -5.73 5.23 10.40
N ALA A 715 -5.39 5.97 9.33
CA ALA A 715 -5.26 7.43 9.37
C ALA A 715 -6.56 8.10 9.82
N GLU A 716 -7.69 7.69 9.26
CA GLU A 716 -9.02 8.18 9.63
C GLU A 716 -9.34 7.92 11.11
N VAL A 717 -9.10 6.69 11.58
CA VAL A 717 -9.36 6.29 12.96
C VAL A 717 -8.49 7.08 13.94
N LEU A 718 -7.23 7.31 13.61
CA LEU A 718 -6.30 7.97 14.54
C LEU A 718 -6.35 9.49 14.47
N TRP A 719 -6.71 10.06 13.35
CA TRP A 719 -6.85 11.51 13.18
C TRP A 719 -8.24 11.99 13.61
N THR A 720 -9.28 11.55 12.89
CA THR A 720 -10.66 12.00 13.06
C THR A 720 -11.34 11.35 14.26
N TYR A 721 -11.05 10.05 14.46
CA TYR A 721 -11.71 9.20 15.47
C TYR A 721 -13.24 9.29 15.36
N PRO A 722 -13.83 8.86 14.24
CA PRO A 722 -15.28 8.84 14.12
C PRO A 722 -15.89 8.01 15.25
N ASP A 723 -17.05 8.44 15.78
CA ASP A 723 -17.76 7.71 16.82
C ASP A 723 -17.90 6.21 16.46
N PRO A 724 -17.28 5.28 17.19
CA PRO A 724 -17.29 3.87 16.84
C PRO A 724 -18.68 3.27 16.60
N ALA A 725 -19.70 3.79 17.30
CA ALA A 725 -21.09 3.33 17.17
C ALA A 725 -21.78 3.86 15.91
N LYS A 726 -21.21 4.87 15.24
CA LYS A 726 -21.81 5.56 14.08
C LYS A 726 -20.94 5.51 12.82
N ARG A 727 -19.85 4.73 12.83
CA ARG A 727 -18.95 4.62 11.67
C ARG A 727 -19.68 4.08 10.45
N ASP A 728 -19.66 4.83 9.36
CA ASP A 728 -20.20 4.42 8.07
C ASP A 728 -19.06 3.95 7.16
N PHE A 729 -18.87 2.64 7.08
CA PHE A 729 -17.84 2.04 6.23
C PHE A 729 -18.13 2.24 4.74
N ALA A 730 -19.39 2.33 4.33
CA ALA A 730 -19.74 2.53 2.93
C ALA A 730 -19.35 3.94 2.46
N GLU A 731 -19.62 4.96 3.29
CA GLU A 731 -19.19 6.34 3.05
C GLU A 731 -17.66 6.46 3.02
N PHE A 732 -16.98 5.88 4.02
CA PHE A 732 -15.50 5.84 4.04
C PHE A 732 -14.94 5.17 2.79
N SER A 733 -15.52 4.04 2.35
CA SER A 733 -15.05 3.29 1.17
C SER A 733 -15.16 4.10 -0.11
N GLN A 734 -16.18 4.97 -0.26
CA GLN A 734 -16.30 5.88 -1.41
C GLN A 734 -15.13 6.88 -1.43
N ARG A 735 -14.80 7.50 -0.30
CA ARG A 735 -13.64 8.40 -0.21
C ARG A 735 -12.32 7.63 -0.45
N ALA A 736 -12.19 6.45 0.13
CA ALA A 736 -11.02 5.60 -0.05
C ALA A 736 -10.80 5.17 -1.52
N ALA A 737 -11.88 4.97 -2.30
CA ALA A 737 -11.79 4.67 -3.72
C ALA A 737 -11.13 5.81 -4.51
N ALA A 738 -11.50 7.05 -4.24
CA ALA A 738 -10.87 8.21 -4.86
C ALA A 738 -9.37 8.30 -4.51
N HIS A 739 -9.01 8.03 -3.26
CA HIS A 739 -7.62 8.02 -2.82
C HIS A 739 -6.81 6.85 -3.36
N ARG A 740 -7.44 5.69 -3.53
CA ARG A 740 -6.78 4.56 -4.21
C ARG A 740 -6.36 4.94 -5.63
N LEU A 741 -7.22 5.62 -6.38
CA LEU A 741 -6.87 6.11 -7.72
C LEU A 741 -5.68 7.09 -7.67
N ARG A 742 -5.63 7.98 -6.68
CA ARG A 742 -4.50 8.90 -6.49
C ARG A 742 -3.20 8.16 -6.18
N LEU A 743 -3.25 7.18 -5.27
CA LEU A 743 -2.11 6.35 -4.91
C LEU A 743 -1.55 5.62 -6.14
N ILE A 744 -2.43 5.00 -6.94
CA ILE A 744 -2.02 4.32 -8.18
C ILE A 744 -1.38 5.29 -9.18
N ARG A 745 -1.96 6.49 -9.35
CA ARG A 745 -1.38 7.54 -10.22
C ARG A 745 -0.03 8.04 -9.72
N ALA A 746 0.17 8.04 -8.41
CA ALA A 746 1.46 8.33 -7.78
C ALA A 746 2.42 7.12 -7.74
N HIS A 747 2.11 6.06 -8.50
CA HIS A 747 2.92 4.84 -8.62
C HIS A 747 3.04 4.02 -7.32
N VAL A 748 2.05 4.11 -6.46
CA VAL A 748 1.92 3.28 -5.25
C VAL A 748 1.07 2.06 -5.57
N ASN A 749 1.56 0.88 -5.23
CA ASN A 749 0.87 -0.39 -5.46
C ASN A 749 -0.21 -0.63 -4.39
N CYS A 750 -1.37 -0.01 -4.56
CA CYS A 750 -2.49 -0.06 -3.62
C CYS A 750 -3.44 -1.22 -3.92
N ALA A 751 -3.74 -2.06 -2.94
CA ALA A 751 -4.68 -3.18 -3.09
C ALA A 751 -6.11 -2.70 -3.44
N PRO A 752 -6.94 -3.55 -4.11
CA PRO A 752 -8.33 -3.24 -4.37
C PRO A 752 -9.15 -3.05 -3.09
N LEU A 753 -10.17 -2.20 -3.15
CA LEU A 753 -11.19 -2.08 -2.11
C LEU A 753 -12.20 -3.23 -2.27
N LYS A 754 -12.22 -4.18 -1.37
CA LYS A 754 -13.21 -5.26 -1.31
C LYS A 754 -13.64 -5.52 0.14
#